data_9c9e8bbdeb20fe81fc1292121d84d30c
#
_entry.id   9c9e8bbdeb20fe81fc1292121d84d30c
#
_cell.length_a   1.000
_cell.length_b   1.000
_cell.length_c   1.000
_cell.angle_alpha   90.00
_cell.angle_beta   90.00
_cell.angle_gamma   90.00
#
_symmetry.space_group_name_H-M   'P 1'
#
loop_
_entity.id
_entity.type
_entity.pdbx_description
1 polymer ?
#
loop_
_entity_poly.entity_id
_entity_poly.type
_entity_poly.pdbx_seq_one_letter_code
_entity_poly.pdbx_strand_id
1 'polypeptide(L)'
;MRHLSVLLLGSCAFAALVPAFAASVPEEARAVLDAKCGQCHGESTGMSGFKITSRESVLKGGNRGTGVNPGNPTESIVYQAIAQTGKLKMPPGGKLPDSELATIRAWIEQGAEWPSSAVTQIKRPEWWAFQKPKKIADAHASVDGFIQRSIEAAHLETSPPANRLTLLRRASYDLTGLAPTADQIAKFENDREPGAWGRALDRLLASKQYGEKWGRFWLDLARYGDTSGFEQDPYILEGWRYRDYVIKSFNDDKPYDKFAKEQIAADELYPEDSEARTGTGFYRVGTNRDMLFKVEDLNAVERLTDAVDTTSSVFLGLTVGCARCHDHKFDPIPQKDYYRMQAVFAPAVNDRVFLEYNTARFSDIAANAREFKLRQIGEQIARMEKPYRKKLREQKIAALPSAAQTAVNTKEDKRTAQQQALAAQSGDALKITEDEVLASLSAADQERMGVIEHKLVGLFNGHAAPPMAPGIIDIGREAPRTYIAERGNYQSPGEEVHPGFLTALGGGEVPDPPLHATTTYRRKALAEWIANRDNPLFARVMVNRIWQGHFGTGLLRTSSDWGTRAGQPSHPELLDWLAQEFVDRKFSVKAMHKLIMTSDAYQRSADATQSAAKDDPANILLSHINRRRLQSEEIRDSVLQVAGELNLKQGGAPVVPPLDPEEMFGMIGNPANSWPVTPDTTEHNRRTIYLISRRTFQQPLFEAFDSPDGIQSCPRRNESTTAPQSLALLNSRFMVEEAGRLAAKAASVDDAWQRVLGRSPDAKEKNAANQFLAKQTARLGDGRSAMTELVRGLMNLNEFLYVD
;
A
#
# COMPACT_ATOMS: atom_id res chain seq x y z
N MET A 1 -23.30 77.03 25.10
CA MET A 1 -22.16 77.60 25.84
C MET A 1 -21.24 76.46 26.29
N ARG A 2 -20.02 76.62 25.92
CA ARG A 2 -18.79 76.02 26.49
C ARG A 2 -18.61 74.47 26.31
N HIS A 3 -17.78 74.01 25.35
CA HIS A 3 -16.30 73.81 25.35
C HIS A 3 -15.89 72.75 26.39
N LEU A 4 -15.27 71.64 26.11
CA LEU A 4 -13.89 71.33 25.67
C LEU A 4 -13.69 69.86 26.06
N SER A 5 -12.85 69.07 25.62
CA SER A 5 -11.71 69.03 24.75
C SER A 5 -11.38 67.57 24.39
N VAL A 6 -10.92 67.37 23.22
CA VAL A 6 -10.37 66.12 22.69
C VAL A 6 -9.02 65.87 23.34
N LEU A 7 -8.76 64.65 23.82
CA LEU A 7 -7.44 64.13 24.08
C LEU A 7 -7.24 62.88 23.24
N LEU A 8 -6.51 63.03 22.14
CA LEU A 8 -5.91 61.97 21.32
C LEU A 8 -4.79 61.32 22.11
N LEU A 9 -4.93 60.06 22.46
CA LEU A 9 -3.84 59.20 22.85
C LEU A 9 -3.46 58.34 21.64
N GLY A 10 -2.33 58.72 21.02
CA GLY A 10 -1.72 57.93 19.93
C GLY A 10 -1.10 56.66 20.47
N SER A 11 -1.61 55.55 20.00
CA SER A 11 -0.99 54.22 20.19
C SER A 11 0.14 54.08 19.15
N CYS A 12 1.38 54.24 19.59
CA CYS A 12 2.55 53.80 18.82
C CYS A 12 2.56 52.28 18.78
N ALA A 13 2.20 51.73 17.62
CA ALA A 13 2.47 50.35 17.32
C ALA A 13 3.97 50.18 17.07
N PHE A 14 4.68 49.61 18.03
CA PHE A 14 6.04 49.09 17.81
C PHE A 14 5.93 47.88 16.91
N ALA A 15 6.17 48.06 15.60
CA ALA A 15 6.46 46.96 14.70
C ALA A 15 7.86 46.46 15.07
N ALA A 16 7.91 45.31 15.74
CA ALA A 16 9.17 44.58 15.93
C ALA A 16 9.66 44.14 14.55
N LEU A 17 10.64 44.85 13.98
CA LEU A 17 11.45 44.36 12.87
C LEU A 17 12.23 43.15 13.38
N VAL A 18 11.78 41.95 12.99
CA VAL A 18 12.61 40.74 13.05
C VAL A 18 13.73 40.95 12.03
N PRO A 19 15.01 40.95 12.43
CA PRO A 19 16.05 41.02 11.45
C PRO A 19 16.00 39.76 10.57
N ALA A 20 15.74 39.93 9.30
CA ALA A 20 15.99 38.89 8.32
C ALA A 20 17.49 38.59 8.36
N PHE A 21 17.87 37.42 8.87
CA PHE A 21 19.26 36.97 8.75
C PHE A 21 19.58 36.88 7.26
N ALA A 22 20.38 37.76 6.76
CA ALA A 22 20.94 37.66 5.43
C ALA A 22 21.76 36.34 5.38
N ALA A 23 21.56 35.54 4.34
CA ALA A 23 22.34 34.33 4.12
C ALA A 23 23.81 34.67 4.06
N SER A 24 24.69 33.80 4.57
CA SER A 24 26.13 34.03 4.48
C SER A 24 26.63 33.90 3.04
N VAL A 25 27.70 34.60 2.69
CA VAL A 25 28.26 34.53 1.31
C VAL A 25 28.52 33.08 0.85
N PRO A 26 29.05 32.17 1.67
CA PRO A 26 29.18 30.76 1.30
C PRO A 26 27.84 30.06 1.01
N GLU A 27 26.77 30.37 1.74
CA GLU A 27 25.42 29.78 1.51
C GLU A 27 24.80 30.31 0.22
N GLU A 28 24.94 31.59 -0.06
CA GLU A 28 24.47 32.19 -1.32
C GLU A 28 25.22 31.62 -2.52
N ALA A 29 26.54 31.50 -2.44
CA ALA A 29 27.38 30.93 -3.48
C ALA A 29 27.01 29.45 -3.74
N ARG A 30 26.79 28.69 -2.68
CA ARG A 30 26.33 27.30 -2.79
C ARG A 30 24.97 27.20 -3.49
N ALA A 31 24.02 28.06 -3.16
CA ALA A 31 22.71 28.08 -3.80
C ALA A 31 22.80 28.35 -5.30
N VAL A 32 23.67 29.29 -5.70
CA VAL A 32 23.94 29.60 -7.13
C VAL A 32 24.57 28.40 -7.83
N LEU A 33 25.58 27.75 -7.24
CA LEU A 33 26.24 26.58 -7.80
C LEU A 33 25.23 25.42 -7.99
N ASP A 34 24.44 25.15 -6.98
CA ASP A 34 23.43 24.08 -7.05
C ASP A 34 22.36 24.35 -8.11
N ALA A 35 21.85 25.57 -8.19
CA ALA A 35 20.82 25.95 -9.14
C ALA A 35 21.30 25.98 -10.60
N LYS A 36 22.52 26.45 -10.85
CA LYS A 36 23.03 26.70 -12.21
C LYS A 36 23.98 25.63 -12.74
N CYS A 37 24.64 24.88 -11.84
CA CYS A 37 25.64 23.89 -12.23
C CYS A 37 25.25 22.47 -11.83
N GLY A 38 24.34 22.29 -10.85
CA GLY A 38 23.99 21.00 -10.23
C GLY A 38 23.45 19.98 -11.21
N GLN A 39 22.71 20.40 -12.23
CA GLN A 39 22.15 19.50 -13.23
C GLN A 39 23.21 18.71 -14.03
N CYS A 40 24.37 19.35 -14.31
CA CYS A 40 25.45 18.75 -15.11
C CYS A 40 26.67 18.34 -14.26
N HIS A 41 26.86 18.98 -13.11
CA HIS A 41 28.03 18.80 -12.24
C HIS A 41 27.67 18.37 -10.82
N GLY A 42 26.47 17.79 -10.65
CA GLY A 42 26.01 17.21 -9.39
C GLY A 42 26.64 15.84 -9.10
N GLU A 43 26.09 15.17 -8.12
CA GLU A 43 26.62 13.88 -7.64
C GLU A 43 26.56 12.79 -8.68
N SER A 44 25.46 12.75 -9.46
CA SER A 44 25.20 11.72 -10.47
C SER A 44 25.80 11.99 -11.85
N THR A 45 26.13 13.24 -12.19
CA THR A 45 26.42 13.63 -13.58
C THR A 45 27.83 14.12 -13.85
N GLY A 46 28.65 14.47 -12.88
CA GLY A 46 30.08 14.85 -12.96
C GLY A 46 30.70 15.08 -14.35
N MET A 47 30.06 15.89 -15.19
CA MET A 47 30.51 16.11 -16.58
C MET A 47 31.94 16.64 -16.62
N SER A 48 32.78 16.06 -17.49
CA SER A 48 34.22 16.35 -17.58
C SER A 48 35.00 16.15 -16.27
N GLY A 49 34.54 15.28 -15.39
CA GLY A 49 35.15 14.98 -14.10
C GLY A 49 35.01 16.09 -13.05
N PHE A 50 34.27 17.17 -13.35
CA PHE A 50 33.99 18.24 -12.40
C PHE A 50 32.73 17.99 -11.61
N LYS A 51 32.75 18.10 -10.29
CA LYS A 51 31.62 17.98 -9.38
C LYS A 51 31.56 19.14 -8.40
N ILE A 52 30.34 19.54 -8.05
CA ILE A 52 30.10 20.63 -7.07
C ILE A 52 29.57 20.09 -5.74
N THR A 53 29.85 18.84 -5.41
CA THR A 53 29.22 18.13 -4.27
C THR A 53 29.92 18.41 -2.94
N SER A 54 31.20 18.81 -2.96
CA SER A 54 31.96 19.15 -1.78
C SER A 54 32.97 20.26 -2.09
N ARG A 55 33.47 20.95 -1.05
CA ARG A 55 34.54 21.91 -1.20
C ARG A 55 35.76 21.33 -1.92
N GLU A 56 36.18 20.16 -1.48
CA GLU A 56 37.31 19.43 -2.08
C GLU A 56 37.12 19.19 -3.58
N SER A 57 35.92 18.71 -3.97
CA SER A 57 35.62 18.44 -5.39
C SER A 57 35.62 19.72 -6.24
N VAL A 58 35.09 20.82 -5.70
CA VAL A 58 35.07 22.11 -6.41
C VAL A 58 36.46 22.72 -6.53
N LEU A 59 37.28 22.65 -5.47
CA LEU A 59 38.69 23.10 -5.53
C LEU A 59 39.50 22.26 -6.50
N LYS A 60 39.41 20.93 -6.40
CA LYS A 60 40.10 19.98 -7.28
C LYS A 60 39.81 20.24 -8.76
N GLY A 61 38.53 20.53 -9.06
CA GLY A 61 38.12 20.74 -10.44
C GLY A 61 37.89 19.42 -11.19
N GLY A 62 38.05 19.45 -12.51
CA GLY A 62 37.86 18.32 -13.38
C GLY A 62 39.01 18.06 -14.35
N ASN A 63 38.76 17.42 -15.48
CA ASN A 63 39.77 17.05 -16.50
C ASN A 63 40.53 18.23 -17.09
N ARG A 64 40.11 19.48 -16.79
CA ARG A 64 40.76 20.70 -17.30
C ARG A 64 41.65 21.44 -16.27
N GLY A 65 41.76 20.88 -15.07
CA GLY A 65 42.58 21.42 -13.99
C GLY A 65 41.80 21.94 -12.78
N THR A 66 42.46 22.69 -11.94
CA THR A 66 41.93 23.25 -10.68
C THR A 66 40.65 24.07 -10.91
N GLY A 67 39.55 23.67 -10.25
CA GLY A 67 38.26 24.33 -10.45
C GLY A 67 38.17 25.70 -9.84
N VAL A 68 38.52 25.83 -8.56
CA VAL A 68 38.54 27.09 -7.80
C VAL A 68 39.89 27.24 -7.09
N ASN A 69 40.50 28.40 -7.26
CA ASN A 69 41.69 28.80 -6.52
C ASN A 69 41.28 29.81 -5.41
N PRO A 70 41.28 29.41 -4.14
CA PRO A 70 40.83 30.25 -3.04
C PRO A 70 41.60 31.60 -3.01
N GLY A 71 40.89 32.71 -2.87
CA GLY A 71 41.44 34.06 -2.90
C GLY A 71 41.63 34.66 -4.30
N ASN A 72 41.60 33.82 -5.38
CA ASN A 72 41.92 34.26 -6.76
C ASN A 72 40.81 33.91 -7.76
N PRO A 73 39.76 34.73 -7.87
CA PRO A 73 38.67 34.45 -8.85
C PRO A 73 39.20 34.42 -10.30
N THR A 74 40.10 35.29 -10.67
CA THR A 74 40.63 35.38 -12.04
C THR A 74 41.44 34.17 -12.47
N GLU A 75 41.97 33.38 -11.55
CA GLU A 75 42.72 32.15 -11.79
C GLU A 75 41.85 30.91 -11.61
N SER A 76 40.61 31.08 -11.17
CA SER A 76 39.63 29.98 -10.97
C SER A 76 38.92 29.64 -12.26
N ILE A 77 39.06 28.40 -12.78
CA ILE A 77 38.42 27.94 -14.02
C ILE A 77 36.90 28.08 -13.92
N VAL A 78 36.31 27.79 -12.76
CA VAL A 78 34.87 27.93 -12.51
C VAL A 78 34.44 29.38 -12.74
N TYR A 79 35.14 30.36 -12.17
CA TYR A 79 34.81 31.79 -12.33
C TYR A 79 35.00 32.26 -13.76
N GLN A 80 36.11 31.91 -14.40
CA GLN A 80 36.36 32.23 -15.79
C GLN A 80 35.26 31.66 -16.72
N ALA A 81 34.82 30.46 -16.46
CA ALA A 81 33.80 29.81 -17.24
C ALA A 81 32.44 30.49 -17.13
N ILE A 82 31.97 30.83 -15.91
CA ILE A 82 30.68 31.49 -15.68
C ILE A 82 30.67 32.95 -16.08
N ALA A 83 31.83 33.66 -15.94
CA ALA A 83 32.01 35.02 -16.43
C ALA A 83 32.27 35.08 -17.94
N GLN A 84 32.50 33.92 -18.59
CA GLN A 84 32.81 33.76 -20.01
C GLN A 84 34.08 34.47 -20.47
N THR A 85 35.02 34.67 -19.57
CA THR A 85 36.31 35.34 -19.84
C THR A 85 37.41 34.38 -20.30
N GLY A 86 37.24 33.06 -20.06
CA GLY A 86 38.17 32.00 -20.47
C GLY A 86 37.75 31.27 -21.76
N LYS A 87 38.55 30.26 -22.15
CA LYS A 87 38.24 29.38 -23.30
C LYS A 87 36.97 28.52 -23.07
N LEU A 88 36.68 28.20 -21.82
CA LEU A 88 35.47 27.45 -21.43
C LEU A 88 34.38 28.46 -21.09
N LYS A 89 33.18 28.24 -21.69
CA LYS A 89 31.98 29.04 -21.42
C LYS A 89 30.90 28.16 -20.83
N MET A 90 30.45 28.48 -19.62
CA MET A 90 29.42 27.78 -18.86
C MET A 90 28.49 28.78 -18.16
N PRO A 91 27.24 28.44 -17.91
CA PRO A 91 26.51 27.32 -18.52
C PRO A 91 26.32 27.52 -20.02
N PRO A 92 25.92 26.47 -20.78
CA PRO A 92 25.67 26.58 -22.23
C PRO A 92 24.60 27.60 -22.62
N GLY A 93 23.70 27.92 -21.69
CA GLY A 93 22.60 28.88 -21.88
C GLY A 93 23.02 30.36 -21.81
N GLY A 94 24.30 30.68 -21.57
CA GLY A 94 24.78 32.04 -21.50
C GLY A 94 25.51 32.41 -20.19
N LYS A 95 25.99 33.65 -20.11
CA LYS A 95 26.65 34.19 -18.92
C LYS A 95 25.68 34.31 -17.76
N LEU A 96 26.15 34.06 -16.52
CA LEU A 96 25.33 34.29 -15.33
C LEU A 96 25.06 35.80 -15.14
N PRO A 97 23.95 36.15 -14.45
CA PRO A 97 23.67 37.53 -14.03
C PRO A 97 24.83 38.13 -13.21
N ASP A 98 25.05 39.41 -13.34
CA ASP A 98 26.16 40.07 -12.68
C ASP A 98 26.08 40.00 -11.15
N SER A 99 24.89 39.91 -10.56
CA SER A 99 24.68 39.68 -9.13
C SER A 99 25.16 38.26 -8.70
N GLU A 100 24.84 37.22 -9.48
CA GLU A 100 25.28 35.86 -9.19
C GLU A 100 26.80 35.71 -9.39
N LEU A 101 27.38 36.42 -10.39
CA LEU A 101 28.82 36.48 -10.58
C LEU A 101 29.53 37.19 -9.41
N ALA A 102 28.93 38.27 -8.90
CA ALA A 102 29.46 38.97 -7.73
C ALA A 102 29.46 38.09 -6.48
N THR A 103 28.42 37.31 -6.27
CA THR A 103 28.33 36.33 -5.16
C THR A 103 29.40 35.23 -5.27
N ILE A 104 29.58 34.62 -6.43
CA ILE A 104 30.61 33.59 -6.63
C ILE A 104 32.02 34.23 -6.50
N ARG A 105 32.22 35.44 -6.99
CA ARG A 105 33.45 36.15 -6.87
C ARG A 105 33.81 36.40 -5.39
N ALA A 106 32.91 37.03 -4.63
CA ALA A 106 33.08 37.30 -3.21
C ALA A 106 33.35 36.02 -2.41
N TRP A 107 32.67 34.93 -2.74
CA TRP A 107 32.92 33.62 -2.12
C TRP A 107 34.35 33.12 -2.36
N ILE A 108 34.87 33.22 -3.58
CA ILE A 108 36.23 32.80 -3.92
C ILE A 108 37.26 33.72 -3.22
N GLU A 109 37.03 35.04 -3.22
CA GLU A 109 37.89 36.04 -2.57
C GLU A 109 37.98 35.80 -1.06
N GLN A 110 36.90 35.34 -0.42
CA GLN A 110 36.86 34.98 1.00
C GLN A 110 37.43 33.57 1.31
N GLY A 111 38.12 32.93 0.36
CA GLY A 111 38.78 31.63 0.57
C GLY A 111 37.95 30.41 0.17
N ALA A 112 36.86 30.61 -0.55
CA ALA A 112 35.95 29.55 -1.02
C ALA A 112 35.53 28.60 0.12
N GLU A 113 35.20 29.19 1.25
CA GLU A 113 34.67 28.46 2.40
C GLU A 113 33.41 27.73 1.97
N TRP A 114 33.36 26.43 2.27
CA TRP A 114 32.19 25.64 1.99
C TRP A 114 31.30 25.65 3.23
N PRO A 115 30.03 25.94 3.09
CA PRO A 115 29.16 25.78 4.26
C PRO A 115 29.42 24.39 4.79
N SER A 116 29.94 24.30 6.03
CA SER A 116 30.16 22.98 6.62
C SER A 116 28.88 22.22 6.43
N SER A 117 28.99 20.97 6.01
CA SER A 117 27.94 19.98 6.12
C SER A 117 27.79 19.51 7.59
N ALA A 118 27.82 20.41 8.58
CA ALA A 118 26.65 20.47 9.41
C ALA A 118 25.55 20.59 8.38
N VAL A 119 24.90 19.47 8.03
CA VAL A 119 23.52 19.51 7.67
C VAL A 119 23.00 20.64 8.53
N THR A 120 22.88 21.84 7.96
CA THR A 120 21.97 22.82 8.49
C THR A 120 20.70 22.01 8.33
N GLN A 121 20.31 21.34 9.42
CA GLN A 121 18.92 21.07 9.60
C GLN A 121 18.35 22.45 9.39
N ILE A 122 17.97 22.76 8.14
CA ILE A 122 16.92 23.71 7.93
C ILE A 122 15.93 23.17 8.95
N LYS A 123 15.69 23.92 10.03
CA LYS A 123 14.54 23.70 10.89
C LYS A 123 13.37 23.87 9.96
N ARG A 124 13.12 22.83 9.14
CA ARG A 124 11.86 22.67 8.45
C ARG A 124 10.88 22.74 9.59
N PRO A 125 9.87 23.58 9.53
CA PRO A 125 8.87 23.63 10.57
C PRO A 125 8.49 22.20 10.80
N GLU A 126 8.58 21.73 12.05
CA GLU A 126 8.34 20.33 12.43
C GLU A 126 7.08 19.89 11.72
N TRP A 127 7.22 18.94 10.77
CA TRP A 127 6.12 18.57 9.92
C TRP A 127 5.01 17.99 10.79
N TRP A 128 3.82 18.54 10.69
CA TRP A 128 2.70 18.24 11.58
C TRP A 128 2.43 16.75 11.72
N ALA A 129 2.53 15.97 10.61
CA ALA A 129 2.23 14.55 10.59
C ALA A 129 3.23 13.71 11.40
N PHE A 130 4.46 14.19 11.59
CA PHE A 130 5.49 13.52 12.38
C PHE A 130 5.44 13.89 13.87
N GLN A 131 4.55 14.78 14.25
CA GLN A 131 4.29 15.14 15.64
C GLN A 131 3.17 14.24 16.20
N LYS A 132 3.26 13.92 17.51
CA LYS A 132 2.18 13.20 18.19
C LYS A 132 0.86 13.95 18.04
N PRO A 133 -0.27 13.23 17.91
CA PRO A 133 -1.59 13.85 17.89
C PRO A 133 -1.77 14.80 19.07
N LYS A 134 -2.26 16.00 18.81
CA LYS A 134 -2.57 16.97 19.87
C LYS A 134 -3.70 16.43 20.72
N LYS A 135 -3.51 16.39 22.02
CA LYS A 135 -4.58 15.97 22.92
C LYS A 135 -5.68 17.03 22.95
N ILE A 136 -6.86 16.64 22.54
CA ILE A 136 -8.06 17.50 22.59
C ILE A 136 -8.72 17.30 23.95
N ALA A 137 -8.66 18.32 24.79
CA ALA A 137 -9.17 18.27 26.18
C ALA A 137 -10.63 18.71 26.30
N ASP A 138 -11.36 18.85 25.20
CA ASP A 138 -12.76 19.25 25.19
C ASP A 138 -13.66 18.03 25.46
N ALA A 139 -14.34 18.03 26.62
CA ALA A 139 -15.29 16.99 27.00
C ALA A 139 -16.52 16.91 26.09
N HIS A 140 -16.79 17.92 25.29
CA HIS A 140 -17.89 18.00 24.33
C HIS A 140 -17.44 17.85 22.90
N ALA A 141 -16.17 17.44 22.68
CA ALA A 141 -15.65 17.17 21.35
C ALA A 141 -16.49 16.09 20.64
N SER A 142 -16.91 16.37 19.43
CA SER A 142 -17.67 15.45 18.59
C SER A 142 -17.33 15.67 17.12
N VAL A 143 -17.60 14.71 16.28
CA VAL A 143 -17.45 14.83 14.82
C VAL A 143 -18.16 16.10 14.34
N ASP A 144 -19.41 16.27 14.75
CA ASP A 144 -20.24 17.39 14.31
C ASP A 144 -19.73 18.74 14.83
N GLY A 145 -19.22 18.78 16.07
CA GLY A 145 -18.68 20.02 16.66
C GLY A 145 -17.46 20.55 15.89
N PHE A 146 -16.58 19.69 15.41
CA PHE A 146 -15.44 20.09 14.58
C PHE A 146 -15.86 20.56 13.19
N ILE A 147 -16.77 19.83 12.55
CA ILE A 147 -17.23 20.13 11.19
C ILE A 147 -18.07 21.42 11.20
N GLN A 148 -18.96 21.56 12.16
CA GLN A 148 -19.85 22.71 12.27
C GLN A 148 -19.08 24.02 12.46
N ARG A 149 -18.01 24.03 13.26
CA ARG A 149 -17.16 25.24 13.41
C ARG A 149 -16.56 25.69 12.08
N SER A 150 -16.14 24.74 11.23
CA SER A 150 -15.56 25.06 9.91
C SER A 150 -16.62 25.59 8.95
N ILE A 151 -17.82 25.01 8.97
CA ILE A 151 -18.96 25.44 8.16
C ILE A 151 -19.42 26.85 8.55
N GLU A 152 -19.56 27.12 9.85
CA GLU A 152 -19.92 28.43 10.38
C GLU A 152 -18.89 29.50 10.05
N ALA A 153 -17.60 29.18 10.19
CA ALA A 153 -16.53 30.10 9.83
C ALA A 153 -16.51 30.45 8.33
N ALA A 154 -17.00 29.53 7.48
CA ALA A 154 -17.13 29.74 6.04
C ALA A 154 -18.51 30.30 5.65
N HIS A 155 -19.42 30.54 6.59
CA HIS A 155 -20.80 31.01 6.39
C HIS A 155 -21.59 30.12 5.40
N LEU A 156 -21.37 28.80 5.44
CA LEU A 156 -22.11 27.85 4.61
C LEU A 156 -23.36 27.34 5.33
N GLU A 157 -24.33 26.93 4.54
CA GLU A 157 -25.50 26.20 5.01
C GLU A 157 -25.28 24.69 4.88
N THR A 158 -25.74 23.91 5.85
CA THR A 158 -25.69 22.45 5.81
C THR A 158 -26.93 21.89 5.11
N SER A 159 -26.75 20.79 4.40
CA SER A 159 -27.88 20.03 3.86
C SER A 159 -28.72 19.38 4.95
N PRO A 160 -30.04 19.23 4.75
CA PRO A 160 -30.89 18.54 5.68
C PRO A 160 -30.50 17.06 5.80
N PRO A 161 -30.97 16.34 6.83
CA PRO A 161 -30.77 14.90 6.95
C PRO A 161 -31.35 14.17 5.73
N ALA A 162 -30.67 13.11 5.28
CA ALA A 162 -31.17 12.21 4.27
C ALA A 162 -32.43 11.49 4.76
N ASN A 163 -33.28 11.07 3.83
CA ASN A 163 -34.42 10.24 4.21
C ASN A 163 -33.97 8.86 4.72
N ARG A 164 -34.82 8.18 5.47
CA ARG A 164 -34.49 6.94 6.16
C ARG A 164 -34.02 5.81 5.22
N LEU A 165 -34.65 5.69 4.05
CA LEU A 165 -34.29 4.65 3.09
C LEU A 165 -32.92 4.92 2.47
N THR A 166 -32.66 6.16 2.04
CA THR A 166 -31.37 6.61 1.52
C THR A 166 -30.26 6.37 2.57
N LEU A 167 -30.53 6.74 3.82
CA LEU A 167 -29.57 6.57 4.90
C LEU A 167 -29.25 5.09 5.17
N LEU A 168 -30.28 4.22 5.20
CA LEU A 168 -30.08 2.79 5.37
C LEU A 168 -29.34 2.17 4.17
N ARG A 169 -29.66 2.58 2.94
CA ARG A 169 -29.00 2.14 1.73
C ARG A 169 -27.50 2.53 1.76
N ARG A 170 -27.18 3.76 2.10
CA ARG A 170 -25.80 4.23 2.29
C ARG A 170 -25.05 3.37 3.29
N ALA A 171 -25.59 3.22 4.49
CA ALA A 171 -24.94 2.43 5.54
C ALA A 171 -24.77 0.94 5.17
N SER A 172 -25.74 0.37 4.45
CA SER A 172 -25.66 -1.03 4.01
C SER A 172 -24.49 -1.22 3.04
N TYR A 173 -24.35 -0.36 2.04
CA TYR A 173 -23.21 -0.44 1.11
C TYR A 173 -21.86 -0.12 1.80
N ASP A 174 -21.83 0.88 2.68
CA ASP A 174 -20.60 1.27 3.37
C ASP A 174 -20.09 0.18 4.33
N LEU A 175 -21.00 -0.53 4.98
CA LEU A 175 -20.63 -1.55 5.97
C LEU A 175 -20.62 -2.97 5.40
N THR A 176 -21.46 -3.29 4.41
CA THR A 176 -21.61 -4.67 3.93
C THR A 176 -21.33 -4.86 2.44
N GLY A 177 -21.26 -3.76 1.67
CA GLY A 177 -21.12 -3.78 0.21
C GLY A 177 -22.34 -4.35 -0.51
N LEU A 178 -23.52 -4.39 0.13
CA LEU A 178 -24.78 -4.92 -0.40
C LEU A 178 -25.92 -3.94 -0.16
N ALA A 179 -26.93 -3.98 -1.02
CA ALA A 179 -28.18 -3.26 -0.77
C ALA A 179 -28.90 -3.81 0.48
N PRO A 180 -29.68 -2.99 1.19
CA PRO A 180 -30.50 -3.48 2.29
C PRO A 180 -31.57 -4.44 1.76
N THR A 181 -31.83 -5.52 2.48
CA THR A 181 -32.94 -6.43 2.17
C THR A 181 -34.29 -5.81 2.54
N ALA A 182 -35.38 -6.27 1.93
CA ALA A 182 -36.73 -5.83 2.28
C ALA A 182 -37.04 -5.95 3.78
N ASP A 183 -36.56 -7.00 4.44
CA ASP A 183 -36.70 -7.20 5.90
C ASP A 183 -35.91 -6.11 6.70
N GLN A 184 -34.70 -5.77 6.27
CA GLN A 184 -33.91 -4.71 6.90
C GLN A 184 -34.58 -3.34 6.73
N ILE A 185 -35.12 -3.07 5.55
CA ILE A 185 -35.89 -1.82 5.29
C ILE A 185 -37.10 -1.76 6.21
N ALA A 186 -37.93 -2.81 6.19
CA ALA A 186 -39.15 -2.85 7.02
C ALA A 186 -38.85 -2.75 8.53
N LYS A 187 -37.82 -3.43 9.01
CA LYS A 187 -37.38 -3.33 10.41
C LYS A 187 -36.93 -1.90 10.79
N PHE A 188 -36.21 -1.23 9.90
CA PHE A 188 -35.76 0.13 10.20
C PHE A 188 -36.88 1.15 10.06
N GLU A 189 -37.72 1.06 9.04
CA GLU A 189 -38.85 1.98 8.85
C GLU A 189 -39.88 1.90 9.97
N ASN A 190 -40.13 0.70 10.53
CA ASN A 190 -41.05 0.49 11.63
C ASN A 190 -40.45 0.84 13.00
N ASP A 191 -39.14 0.89 13.13
CA ASP A 191 -38.47 1.26 14.38
C ASP A 191 -38.48 2.80 14.54
N ARG A 192 -39.45 3.33 15.30
CA ARG A 192 -39.58 4.75 15.58
C ARG A 192 -39.02 5.18 16.92
N GLU A 193 -38.48 4.24 17.71
CA GLU A 193 -37.94 4.52 19.02
C GLU A 193 -36.64 5.31 18.97
N PRO A 194 -36.34 6.15 19.97
CA PRO A 194 -35.04 6.80 20.06
C PRO A 194 -33.89 5.81 19.92
N GLY A 195 -32.87 6.18 19.14
CA GLY A 195 -31.73 5.32 18.88
C GLY A 195 -31.94 4.25 17.77
N ALA A 196 -33.04 4.29 17.03
CA ALA A 196 -33.31 3.38 15.89
C ALA A 196 -32.17 3.32 14.90
N TRP A 197 -31.53 4.47 14.61
CA TRP A 197 -30.36 4.53 13.73
C TRP A 197 -29.16 3.73 14.28
N GLY A 198 -28.82 3.93 15.56
CA GLY A 198 -27.75 3.18 16.22
C GLY A 198 -28.00 1.66 16.19
N ARG A 199 -29.27 1.21 16.41
CA ARG A 199 -29.64 -0.20 16.31
C ARG A 199 -29.55 -0.74 14.89
N ALA A 200 -29.83 0.08 13.89
CA ALA A 200 -29.63 -0.31 12.49
C ALA A 200 -28.15 -0.52 12.16
N LEU A 201 -27.29 0.40 12.60
CA LEU A 201 -25.83 0.26 12.47
C LEU A 201 -25.29 -0.97 13.19
N ASP A 202 -25.75 -1.24 14.43
CA ASP A 202 -25.32 -2.41 15.20
C ASP A 202 -25.64 -3.72 14.46
N ARG A 203 -26.81 -3.82 13.80
CA ARG A 203 -27.17 -4.98 12.98
C ARG A 203 -26.25 -5.14 11.76
N LEU A 204 -25.92 -4.06 11.08
CA LEU A 204 -25.00 -4.07 9.93
C LEU A 204 -23.57 -4.44 10.34
N LEU A 205 -23.07 -3.87 11.43
CA LEU A 205 -21.75 -4.17 12.00
C LEU A 205 -21.62 -5.60 12.53
N ALA A 206 -22.72 -6.20 12.99
CA ALA A 206 -22.78 -7.61 13.41
C ALA A 206 -22.91 -8.59 12.25
N SER A 207 -23.20 -8.12 11.04
CA SER A 207 -23.36 -8.99 9.87
C SER A 207 -22.02 -9.56 9.42
N LYS A 208 -22.03 -10.82 8.94
CA LYS A 208 -20.83 -11.46 8.39
C LYS A 208 -20.30 -10.75 7.14
N GLN A 209 -21.15 -10.04 6.43
CA GLN A 209 -20.83 -9.28 5.22
C GLN A 209 -19.97 -8.06 5.51
N TYR A 210 -19.95 -7.58 6.75
CA TYR A 210 -19.07 -6.50 7.20
C TYR A 210 -17.59 -6.83 6.97
N GLY A 211 -17.16 -8.01 7.40
CA GLY A 211 -15.78 -8.45 7.20
C GLY A 211 -15.43 -8.64 5.72
N GLU A 212 -16.41 -9.03 4.88
CA GLU A 212 -16.20 -9.14 3.43
C GLU A 212 -15.94 -7.76 2.80
N LYS A 213 -16.73 -6.74 3.16
CA LYS A 213 -16.57 -5.37 2.64
C LYS A 213 -15.26 -4.75 3.09
N TRP A 214 -15.00 -4.74 4.40
CA TRP A 214 -13.81 -4.10 4.96
C TRP A 214 -12.55 -4.94 4.78
N GLY A 215 -12.70 -6.26 4.68
CA GLY A 215 -11.65 -7.16 4.24
C GLY A 215 -11.22 -6.86 2.80
N ARG A 216 -12.15 -6.61 1.86
CA ARG A 216 -11.80 -6.22 0.49
C ARG A 216 -10.95 -4.94 0.46
N PHE A 217 -11.34 -3.93 1.24
CA PHE A 217 -10.53 -2.71 1.39
C PHE A 217 -9.11 -3.00 1.88
N TRP A 218 -8.95 -3.87 2.89
CA TRP A 218 -7.63 -4.26 3.38
C TRP A 218 -6.84 -5.06 2.35
N LEU A 219 -7.49 -5.93 1.60
CA LEU A 219 -6.86 -6.73 0.55
C LEU A 219 -6.29 -5.87 -0.58
N ASP A 220 -6.91 -4.71 -0.88
CA ASP A 220 -6.35 -3.73 -1.82
C ASP A 220 -5.04 -3.11 -1.28
N LEU A 221 -4.98 -2.81 0.02
CA LEU A 221 -3.76 -2.33 0.67
C LEU A 221 -2.67 -3.41 0.70
N ALA A 222 -3.05 -4.67 0.95
CA ALA A 222 -2.16 -5.82 1.00
C ALA A 222 -1.72 -6.30 -0.40
N ARG A 223 -2.19 -5.70 -1.48
CA ARG A 223 -1.92 -6.12 -2.87
C ARG A 223 -2.33 -7.57 -3.12
N TYR A 224 -3.45 -7.99 -2.52
CA TYR A 224 -3.90 -9.38 -2.60
C TYR A 224 -4.18 -9.80 -4.04
N GLY A 225 -3.67 -10.96 -4.41
CA GLY A 225 -4.05 -11.74 -5.59
C GLY A 225 -3.87 -13.21 -5.31
N ASP A 226 -4.63 -14.03 -6.03
CA ASP A 226 -4.50 -15.50 -5.98
C ASP A 226 -3.34 -15.99 -6.86
N THR A 227 -2.70 -15.08 -7.60
CA THR A 227 -1.56 -15.38 -8.48
C THR A 227 -0.41 -14.42 -8.21
N SER A 228 0.82 -14.79 -8.61
CA SER A 228 2.03 -14.04 -8.28
C SER A 228 2.34 -12.88 -9.25
N GLY A 229 1.67 -12.81 -10.38
CA GLY A 229 1.96 -11.84 -11.45
C GLY A 229 3.10 -12.28 -12.36
N PHE A 230 3.61 -11.33 -13.16
CA PHE A 230 4.62 -11.53 -14.20
C PHE A 230 4.15 -12.47 -15.34
N GLU A 231 5.05 -12.85 -16.22
CA GLU A 231 4.72 -13.53 -17.49
C GLU A 231 4.02 -14.88 -17.29
N GLN A 232 4.34 -15.63 -16.25
CA GLN A 232 3.73 -16.96 -16.01
C GLN A 232 2.54 -16.93 -15.06
N ASP A 233 2.44 -15.89 -14.23
CA ASP A 233 1.37 -15.64 -13.27
C ASP A 233 0.88 -16.91 -12.53
N PRO A 234 1.80 -17.67 -11.89
CA PRO A 234 1.44 -18.90 -11.20
C PRO A 234 0.58 -18.62 -9.98
N TYR A 235 -0.27 -19.60 -9.63
CA TYR A 235 -1.12 -19.51 -8.44
C TYR A 235 -0.28 -19.44 -7.16
N ILE A 236 -0.69 -18.56 -6.24
CA ILE A 236 -0.22 -18.57 -4.87
C ILE A 236 -1.03 -19.63 -4.12
N LEU A 237 -0.42 -20.79 -3.92
CA LEU A 237 -1.09 -21.90 -3.24
C LEU A 237 -1.63 -21.46 -1.88
N GLU A 238 -2.94 -21.66 -1.69
CA GLU A 238 -3.65 -21.32 -0.45
C GLU A 238 -3.60 -19.84 -0.03
N GLY A 239 -3.32 -18.93 -0.98
CA GLY A 239 -3.37 -17.48 -0.75
C GLY A 239 -4.69 -16.99 -0.17
N TRP A 240 -5.80 -17.65 -0.57
CA TRP A 240 -7.14 -17.40 -0.08
C TRP A 240 -7.32 -17.52 1.45
N ARG A 241 -6.44 -18.26 2.14
CA ARG A 241 -6.49 -18.36 3.61
C ARG A 241 -6.12 -17.04 4.28
N TYR A 242 -5.20 -16.28 3.69
CA TYR A 242 -4.94 -14.92 4.15
C TYR A 242 -6.16 -14.02 3.97
N ARG A 243 -6.87 -14.11 2.84
CA ARG A 243 -8.13 -13.39 2.64
C ARG A 243 -9.15 -13.75 3.72
N ASP A 244 -9.34 -15.03 3.99
CA ASP A 244 -10.31 -15.51 4.98
C ASP A 244 -9.92 -15.07 6.40
N TYR A 245 -8.60 -15.07 6.74
CA TYR A 245 -8.07 -14.50 7.98
C TYR A 245 -8.40 -13.01 8.10
N VAL A 246 -8.23 -12.23 7.03
CA VAL A 246 -8.55 -10.79 7.02
C VAL A 246 -10.05 -10.58 7.24
N ILE A 247 -10.91 -11.28 6.50
CA ILE A 247 -12.38 -11.21 6.65
C ILE A 247 -12.79 -11.52 8.09
N LYS A 248 -12.26 -12.60 8.66
CA LYS A 248 -12.52 -13.00 10.04
C LYS A 248 -12.06 -11.94 11.03
N SER A 249 -10.87 -11.38 10.85
CA SER A 249 -10.31 -10.36 11.74
C SER A 249 -11.21 -9.11 11.81
N PHE A 250 -11.77 -8.66 10.68
CA PHE A 250 -12.73 -7.56 10.68
C PHE A 250 -14.06 -7.94 11.30
N ASN A 251 -14.57 -9.15 11.03
CA ASN A 251 -15.83 -9.63 11.62
C ASN A 251 -15.74 -9.72 13.14
N ASP A 252 -14.61 -10.17 13.67
CA ASP A 252 -14.34 -10.30 15.10
C ASP A 252 -13.97 -8.97 15.77
N ASP A 253 -13.91 -7.87 15.00
CA ASP A 253 -13.43 -6.56 15.46
C ASP A 253 -12.06 -6.67 16.16
N LYS A 254 -11.15 -7.47 15.57
CA LYS A 254 -9.79 -7.64 16.10
C LYS A 254 -9.14 -6.26 16.27
N PRO A 255 -8.59 -5.93 17.47
CA PRO A 255 -7.92 -4.65 17.67
C PRO A 255 -6.88 -4.38 16.58
N TYR A 256 -6.94 -3.21 15.96
CA TYR A 256 -6.10 -2.91 14.80
C TYR A 256 -4.60 -2.97 15.09
N ASP A 257 -4.18 -2.62 16.32
CA ASP A 257 -2.78 -2.76 16.75
C ASP A 257 -2.34 -4.24 16.81
N LYS A 258 -3.22 -5.15 17.28
CA LYS A 258 -2.99 -6.59 17.24
C LYS A 258 -2.98 -7.09 15.80
N PHE A 259 -3.94 -6.68 14.98
CA PHE A 259 -4.02 -7.05 13.57
C PHE A 259 -2.76 -6.64 12.80
N ALA A 260 -2.24 -5.41 13.03
CA ALA A 260 -1.00 -4.94 12.42
C ALA A 260 0.22 -5.76 12.88
N LYS A 261 0.31 -6.05 14.18
CA LYS A 261 1.37 -6.90 14.75
C LYS A 261 1.37 -8.30 14.16
N GLU A 262 0.19 -8.89 13.97
CA GLU A 262 0.04 -10.19 13.33
C GLU A 262 0.47 -10.17 11.85
N GLN A 263 0.22 -9.08 11.11
CA GLN A 263 0.70 -8.92 9.75
C GLN A 263 2.23 -8.87 9.67
N ILE A 264 2.87 -8.17 10.61
CA ILE A 264 4.32 -7.88 10.55
C ILE A 264 5.15 -9.01 11.14
N ALA A 265 4.73 -9.60 12.25
CA ALA A 265 5.60 -10.46 13.07
C ALA A 265 4.84 -11.49 13.89
N ALA A 266 3.74 -12.07 13.40
CA ALA A 266 2.99 -13.05 14.20
C ALA A 266 3.79 -14.30 14.54
N ASP A 267 4.70 -14.74 13.70
CA ASP A 267 5.60 -15.87 13.94
C ASP A 267 6.56 -15.63 15.12
N GLU A 268 6.92 -14.36 15.37
CA GLU A 268 7.76 -13.95 16.49
C GLU A 268 6.96 -13.60 17.75
N LEU A 269 5.74 -13.05 17.58
CA LEU A 269 4.89 -12.61 18.70
C LEU A 269 3.96 -13.70 19.20
N TYR A 270 3.45 -14.53 18.31
CA TYR A 270 2.42 -15.55 18.57
C TYR A 270 2.80 -16.88 17.91
N PRO A 271 3.98 -17.48 18.20
CA PRO A 271 4.50 -18.61 17.43
C PRO A 271 3.60 -19.85 17.47
N GLU A 272 2.79 -20.02 18.51
CA GLU A 272 1.89 -21.16 18.68
C GLU A 272 0.47 -20.90 18.10
N ASP A 273 0.16 -19.64 17.74
CA ASP A 273 -1.15 -19.29 17.17
C ASP A 273 -1.09 -19.34 15.64
N SER A 274 -1.57 -20.44 15.06
CA SER A 274 -1.56 -20.64 13.62
C SER A 274 -2.47 -19.65 12.87
N GLU A 275 -3.58 -19.21 13.47
CA GLU A 275 -4.44 -18.17 12.90
C GLU A 275 -3.71 -16.82 12.85
N ALA A 276 -3.11 -16.40 13.96
CA ALA A 276 -2.32 -15.16 13.99
C ALA A 276 -1.17 -15.20 12.97
N ARG A 277 -0.45 -16.34 12.89
CA ARG A 277 0.67 -16.53 11.95
C ARG A 277 0.23 -16.43 10.48
N THR A 278 -1.03 -16.77 10.17
CA THR A 278 -1.60 -16.55 8.81
C THR A 278 -1.56 -15.08 8.41
N GLY A 279 -1.57 -14.16 9.38
CA GLY A 279 -1.40 -12.72 9.15
C GLY A 279 -0.12 -12.37 8.40
N THR A 280 1.00 -13.11 8.61
CA THR A 280 2.26 -12.87 7.89
C THR A 280 2.17 -13.14 6.38
N GLY A 281 1.06 -13.73 5.93
CA GLY A 281 0.69 -13.81 4.52
C GLY A 281 0.65 -12.47 3.81
N PHE A 282 0.51 -11.37 4.55
CA PHE A 282 0.61 -9.99 4.05
C PHE A 282 1.83 -9.77 3.12
N TYR A 283 2.96 -10.41 3.44
CA TYR A 283 4.19 -10.34 2.64
C TYR A 283 4.26 -11.38 1.52
N ARG A 284 3.24 -12.26 1.43
CA ARG A 284 3.25 -13.39 0.49
C ARG A 284 2.20 -13.29 -0.60
N VAL A 285 1.15 -12.51 -0.37
CA VAL A 285 0.03 -12.36 -1.31
C VAL A 285 0.21 -11.20 -2.29
N GLY A 286 1.35 -10.52 -2.25
CA GLY A 286 1.79 -9.54 -3.23
C GLY A 286 2.44 -10.20 -4.47
N THR A 287 2.97 -9.38 -5.36
CA THR A 287 3.74 -9.84 -6.52
C THR A 287 5.01 -10.59 -6.09
N ASN A 288 5.35 -11.67 -6.79
CA ASN A 288 6.50 -12.48 -6.44
C ASN A 288 7.16 -13.09 -7.68
N ARG A 289 8.44 -12.79 -7.90
CA ARG A 289 9.26 -13.31 -9.00
C ARG A 289 9.98 -14.62 -8.68
N ASP A 290 9.92 -15.11 -7.45
CA ASP A 290 10.71 -16.29 -7.00
C ASP A 290 10.55 -17.54 -7.88
N MET A 291 9.50 -17.58 -8.70
CA MET A 291 9.19 -18.73 -9.54
C MET A 291 9.83 -18.67 -10.95
N LEU A 292 10.32 -17.51 -11.39
CA LEU A 292 10.61 -17.28 -12.80
C LEU A 292 12.09 -17.19 -13.16
N PHE A 293 12.93 -16.67 -12.28
CA PHE A 293 14.34 -16.47 -12.57
C PHE A 293 15.21 -16.93 -11.42
N LYS A 294 16.19 -17.79 -11.73
CA LYS A 294 17.20 -18.26 -10.75
C LYS A 294 18.22 -17.18 -10.35
N VAL A 295 17.83 -15.91 -10.34
CA VAL A 295 18.65 -14.80 -9.84
C VAL A 295 18.27 -14.55 -8.38
N GLU A 296 18.70 -15.47 -7.52
CA GLU A 296 18.33 -15.49 -6.08
C GLU A 296 18.60 -14.15 -5.39
N ASP A 297 19.72 -13.50 -5.69
CA ASP A 297 20.10 -12.24 -5.06
C ASP A 297 19.14 -11.10 -5.45
N LEU A 298 18.70 -11.03 -6.72
CA LEU A 298 17.73 -10.02 -7.16
C LEU A 298 16.36 -10.25 -6.53
N ASN A 299 15.90 -11.50 -6.54
CA ASN A 299 14.62 -11.87 -5.93
C ASN A 299 14.59 -11.53 -4.42
N ALA A 300 15.71 -11.77 -3.72
CA ALA A 300 15.83 -11.41 -2.31
C ALA A 300 15.72 -9.89 -2.10
N VAL A 301 16.40 -9.10 -2.93
CA VAL A 301 16.35 -7.62 -2.87
C VAL A 301 14.95 -7.10 -3.16
N GLU A 302 14.26 -7.66 -4.16
CA GLU A 302 12.89 -7.26 -4.49
C GLU A 302 11.90 -7.57 -3.37
N ARG A 303 12.01 -8.74 -2.73
CA ARG A 303 11.19 -9.07 -1.55
C ARG A 303 11.43 -8.11 -0.39
N LEU A 304 12.68 -7.78 -0.11
CA LEU A 304 13.03 -6.84 0.95
C LEU A 304 12.53 -5.42 0.63
N THR A 305 12.64 -5.00 -0.62
CA THR A 305 12.11 -3.73 -1.11
C THR A 305 10.60 -3.68 -0.93
N ASP A 306 9.88 -4.69 -1.40
CA ASP A 306 8.44 -4.79 -1.28
C ASP A 306 7.99 -4.79 0.20
N ALA A 307 8.69 -5.51 1.08
CA ALA A 307 8.37 -5.54 2.50
C ALA A 307 8.51 -4.17 3.17
N VAL A 308 9.58 -3.43 2.88
CA VAL A 308 9.81 -2.08 3.43
C VAL A 308 8.78 -1.10 2.89
N ASP A 309 8.59 -1.06 1.57
CA ASP A 309 7.71 -0.08 0.90
C ASP A 309 6.26 -0.30 1.30
N THR A 310 5.80 -1.56 1.33
CA THR A 310 4.42 -1.88 1.71
C THR A 310 4.17 -1.65 3.20
N THR A 311 5.08 -2.06 4.08
CA THR A 311 4.95 -1.81 5.52
C THR A 311 4.83 -0.31 5.80
N SER A 312 5.68 0.49 5.18
CA SER A 312 5.70 1.94 5.38
C SER A 312 4.45 2.62 4.81
N SER A 313 4.01 2.25 3.61
CA SER A 313 2.83 2.86 2.97
C SER A 313 1.53 2.45 3.65
N VAL A 314 1.41 1.18 4.08
CA VAL A 314 0.18 0.66 4.67
C VAL A 314 0.02 1.10 6.13
N PHE A 315 1.04 0.98 6.95
CA PHE A 315 0.91 1.24 8.39
C PHE A 315 1.29 2.67 8.80
N LEU A 316 2.19 3.31 8.06
CA LEU A 316 2.68 4.66 8.36
C LEU A 316 2.22 5.71 7.34
N GLY A 317 1.67 5.30 6.20
CA GLY A 317 1.31 6.23 5.14
C GLY A 317 2.51 6.96 4.54
N LEU A 318 3.70 6.35 4.51
CA LEU A 318 4.92 6.97 4.01
C LEU A 318 5.44 6.29 2.75
N THR A 319 5.89 7.09 1.79
CA THR A 319 6.49 6.64 0.53
C THR A 319 8.02 6.55 0.65
N VAL A 320 8.51 5.61 1.46
CA VAL A 320 9.95 5.51 1.78
C VAL A 320 10.81 5.01 0.61
N GLY A 321 10.23 4.39 -0.41
CA GLY A 321 10.94 3.80 -1.54
C GLY A 321 11.87 4.75 -2.30
N CYS A 322 11.60 6.07 -2.29
CA CYS A 322 12.51 7.08 -2.84
C CYS A 322 13.87 7.07 -2.14
N ALA A 323 13.90 6.71 -0.84
CA ALA A 323 15.14 6.65 -0.06
C ALA A 323 16.03 5.43 -0.37
N ARG A 324 15.60 4.53 -1.25
CA ARG A 324 16.42 3.40 -1.71
C ARG A 324 17.68 3.81 -2.47
N CYS A 325 17.61 4.89 -3.27
CA CYS A 325 18.71 5.29 -4.14
C CYS A 325 19.50 6.49 -3.62
N HIS A 326 18.88 7.37 -2.83
CA HIS A 326 19.46 8.60 -2.25
C HIS A 326 18.58 9.03 -1.08
N ASP A 327 18.98 9.97 -0.27
CA ASP A 327 18.12 10.54 0.76
C ASP A 327 16.80 11.02 0.15
N HIS A 328 15.67 10.78 0.86
CA HIS A 328 14.37 11.12 0.32
C HIS A 328 14.30 12.60 -0.08
N LYS A 329 13.82 12.85 -1.30
CA LYS A 329 13.87 14.18 -1.90
C LYS A 329 13.16 15.27 -1.10
N PHE A 330 12.07 14.91 -0.43
CA PHE A 330 11.21 15.88 0.25
C PHE A 330 11.12 15.65 1.75
N ASP A 331 11.12 14.40 2.17
CA ASP A 331 10.93 14.01 3.55
C ASP A 331 12.26 13.80 4.25
N PRO A 332 12.34 14.03 5.57
CA PRO A 332 13.58 13.84 6.33
C PRO A 332 13.84 12.34 6.59
N ILE A 333 13.92 11.56 5.51
CA ILE A 333 14.19 10.12 5.53
C ILE A 333 15.53 9.88 4.80
N PRO A 334 16.62 9.69 5.54
CA PRO A 334 17.91 9.35 4.95
C PRO A 334 17.88 7.98 4.26
N GLN A 335 18.69 7.80 3.23
CA GLN A 335 18.90 6.51 2.59
C GLN A 335 19.27 5.43 3.62
N LYS A 336 20.06 5.77 4.62
CA LYS A 336 20.46 4.89 5.71
C LYS A 336 19.24 4.30 6.45
N ASP A 337 18.19 5.08 6.71
CA ASP A 337 16.99 4.61 7.39
C ASP A 337 16.23 3.57 6.55
N TYR A 338 16.20 3.74 5.23
CA TYR A 338 15.62 2.76 4.33
C TYR A 338 16.30 1.39 4.48
N TYR A 339 17.63 1.36 4.45
CA TYR A 339 18.39 0.11 4.60
C TYR A 339 18.38 -0.45 6.02
N ARG A 340 18.24 0.39 7.04
CA ARG A 340 17.98 -0.04 8.41
C ARG A 340 16.65 -0.77 8.53
N MET A 341 15.59 -0.25 7.90
CA MET A 341 14.30 -0.92 7.79
C MET A 341 14.42 -2.22 6.98
N GLN A 342 15.19 -2.22 5.90
CA GLN A 342 15.45 -3.43 5.10
C GLN A 342 16.18 -4.50 5.92
N ALA A 343 17.12 -4.10 6.79
CA ALA A 343 17.83 -5.01 7.69
C ALA A 343 16.90 -5.70 8.71
N VAL A 344 15.74 -5.12 9.02
CA VAL A 344 14.72 -5.77 9.84
C VAL A 344 14.16 -7.01 9.14
N PHE A 345 13.94 -6.95 7.84
CA PHE A 345 13.36 -8.03 7.04
C PHE A 345 14.41 -9.00 6.46
N ALA A 346 15.69 -8.65 6.54
CA ALA A 346 16.76 -9.45 5.94
C ALA A 346 16.79 -10.93 6.38
N PRO A 347 16.49 -11.30 7.65
CA PRO A 347 16.44 -12.71 8.07
C PRO A 347 15.17 -13.43 7.61
N ALA A 348 14.12 -12.72 7.23
CA ALA A 348 12.83 -13.31 6.91
C ALA A 348 12.87 -14.13 5.61
N VAL A 349 12.34 -15.33 5.66
CA VAL A 349 12.18 -16.23 4.51
C VAL A 349 10.72 -16.61 4.34
N ASN A 350 10.39 -17.02 3.13
CA ASN A 350 9.08 -17.54 2.82
C ASN A 350 8.81 -18.82 3.60
N ASP A 351 7.66 -18.90 4.26
CA ASP A 351 7.22 -20.08 5.00
C ASP A 351 5.76 -20.44 4.65
N ARG A 352 5.35 -21.59 5.14
CA ARG A 352 3.96 -22.01 5.17
C ARG A 352 3.55 -22.31 6.60
N VAL A 353 2.52 -21.60 7.04
CA VAL A 353 1.90 -21.77 8.34
C VAL A 353 1.03 -23.03 8.30
N PHE A 354 1.36 -24.01 9.13
CA PHE A 354 0.50 -25.17 9.29
C PHE A 354 -0.75 -24.80 10.09
N LEU A 355 -1.91 -25.17 9.55
CA LEU A 355 -3.20 -24.97 10.19
C LEU A 355 -3.75 -26.31 10.67
N GLU A 356 -4.30 -26.37 11.85
CA GLU A 356 -5.01 -27.54 12.35
C GLU A 356 -6.39 -27.62 11.70
N TYR A 357 -6.55 -28.43 10.65
CA TYR A 357 -7.82 -28.70 10.03
C TYR A 357 -8.06 -30.21 9.81
N ASN A 358 -9.31 -30.61 9.82
CA ASN A 358 -9.76 -31.97 9.57
C ASN A 358 -9.46 -32.39 8.11
N THR A 359 -8.51 -33.29 7.95
CA THR A 359 -7.73 -33.59 6.75
C THR A 359 -8.42 -34.38 5.64
N ALA A 360 -9.66 -34.80 5.80
CA ALA A 360 -10.32 -35.78 4.90
C ALA A 360 -10.66 -35.31 3.48
N ARG A 361 -10.44 -34.02 3.13
CA ARG A 361 -10.83 -33.42 1.84
C ARG A 361 -9.71 -32.98 0.91
N PHE A 362 -8.43 -33.19 1.25
CA PHE A 362 -7.34 -32.45 0.60
C PHE A 362 -6.15 -33.29 0.09
N SER A 363 -6.35 -34.50 -0.44
CA SER A 363 -5.23 -35.37 -0.90
C SER A 363 -4.35 -34.75 -1.98
N ASP A 364 -4.93 -34.03 -2.95
CA ASP A 364 -4.18 -33.46 -4.07
C ASP A 364 -3.52 -32.12 -3.69
N ILE A 365 -4.21 -31.31 -2.90
CA ILE A 365 -3.66 -30.06 -2.36
C ILE A 365 -2.54 -30.34 -1.37
N ALA A 366 -2.66 -31.42 -0.59
CA ALA A 366 -1.62 -31.85 0.34
C ALA A 366 -0.33 -32.29 -0.35
N ALA A 367 -0.41 -32.94 -1.51
CA ALA A 367 0.78 -33.34 -2.27
C ALA A 367 1.56 -32.12 -2.79
N ASN A 368 0.89 -31.15 -3.39
CA ASN A 368 1.48 -29.91 -3.87
C ASN A 368 2.05 -29.05 -2.73
N ALA A 369 1.34 -28.99 -1.60
CA ALA A 369 1.79 -28.30 -0.42
C ALA A 369 3.06 -28.93 0.20
N ARG A 370 3.16 -30.28 0.15
CA ARG A 370 4.34 -31.03 0.58
C ARG A 370 5.55 -30.71 -0.29
N GLU A 371 5.39 -30.74 -1.62
CA GLU A 371 6.47 -30.45 -2.54
C GLU A 371 6.99 -29.01 -2.37
N PHE A 372 6.09 -28.05 -2.20
CA PHE A 372 6.46 -26.68 -1.92
C PHE A 372 7.21 -26.56 -0.58
N LYS A 373 6.79 -27.27 0.48
CA LYS A 373 7.48 -27.25 1.77
C LYS A 373 8.88 -27.87 1.67
N LEU A 374 9.02 -28.97 0.94
CA LEU A 374 10.32 -29.58 0.69
C LEU A 374 11.27 -28.62 -0.02
N ARG A 375 10.77 -27.88 -1.02
CA ARG A 375 11.55 -26.87 -1.72
C ARG A 375 11.97 -25.72 -0.79
N GLN A 376 11.07 -25.21 0.03
CA GLN A 376 11.39 -24.16 0.99
C GLN A 376 12.42 -24.59 2.02
N ILE A 377 12.33 -25.82 2.53
CA ILE A 377 13.32 -26.38 3.43
C ILE A 377 14.67 -26.49 2.73
N GLY A 378 14.69 -26.93 1.47
CA GLY A 378 15.89 -26.94 0.64
C GLY A 378 16.53 -25.55 0.49
N GLU A 379 15.72 -24.51 0.26
CA GLU A 379 16.21 -23.12 0.20
C GLU A 379 16.76 -22.63 1.55
N GLN A 380 16.14 -23.03 2.66
CA GLN A 380 16.62 -22.69 4.01
C GLN A 380 17.99 -23.33 4.26
N ILE A 381 18.13 -24.63 3.93
CA ILE A 381 19.40 -25.36 4.04
C ILE A 381 20.46 -24.67 3.17
N ALA A 382 20.16 -24.41 1.90
CA ALA A 382 21.10 -23.79 0.98
C ALA A 382 21.58 -22.41 1.45
N ARG A 383 20.71 -21.59 2.05
CA ARG A 383 21.10 -20.29 2.63
C ARG A 383 22.02 -20.45 3.81
N MET A 384 21.72 -21.39 4.69
CA MET A 384 22.53 -21.65 5.88
C MET A 384 23.93 -22.18 5.48
N GLU A 385 24.01 -23.04 4.48
CA GLU A 385 25.25 -23.62 3.97
C GLU A 385 26.10 -22.66 3.14
N LYS A 386 25.48 -21.66 2.49
CA LYS A 386 26.16 -20.74 1.56
C LYS A 386 27.48 -20.15 2.11
N PRO A 387 27.54 -19.58 3.34
CA PRO A 387 28.80 -19.06 3.89
C PRO A 387 29.83 -20.14 4.13
N TYR A 388 29.41 -21.33 4.55
CA TYR A 388 30.30 -22.47 4.80
C TYR A 388 30.84 -23.03 3.51
N ARG A 389 30.00 -23.23 2.52
CA ARG A 389 30.42 -23.66 1.16
C ARG A 389 31.37 -22.64 0.53
N LYS A 390 31.14 -21.33 0.72
CA LYS A 390 32.06 -20.29 0.26
C LYS A 390 33.42 -20.42 0.94
N LYS A 391 33.47 -20.55 2.27
CA LYS A 391 34.73 -20.71 3.03
C LYS A 391 35.48 -21.99 2.64
N LEU A 392 34.78 -23.10 2.52
CA LEU A 392 35.37 -24.38 2.05
C LEU A 392 35.92 -24.25 0.66
N ARG A 393 35.21 -23.56 -0.26
CA ARG A 393 35.70 -23.31 -1.62
C ARG A 393 36.94 -22.45 -1.61
N GLU A 394 37.01 -21.39 -0.83
CA GLU A 394 38.21 -20.57 -0.68
C GLU A 394 39.40 -21.36 -0.15
N GLN A 395 39.20 -22.23 0.84
CA GLN A 395 40.22 -23.12 1.38
C GLN A 395 40.74 -24.13 0.32
N LYS A 396 39.81 -24.75 -0.43
CA LYS A 396 40.15 -25.66 -1.49
C LYS A 396 40.92 -24.97 -2.63
N ILE A 397 40.54 -23.74 -3.00
CA ILE A 397 41.28 -22.94 -3.98
C ILE A 397 42.69 -22.60 -3.46
N ALA A 398 42.82 -22.22 -2.20
CA ALA A 398 44.12 -21.89 -1.57
C ALA A 398 45.06 -23.09 -1.51
N ALA A 399 44.53 -24.32 -1.45
CA ALA A 399 45.28 -25.55 -1.48
C ALA A 399 45.77 -25.97 -2.89
N LEU A 400 45.26 -25.36 -3.96
CA LEU A 400 45.70 -25.65 -5.33
C LEU A 400 47.08 -25.03 -5.64
N PRO A 401 47.83 -25.58 -6.60
CA PRO A 401 49.00 -24.92 -7.14
C PRO A 401 48.70 -23.50 -7.69
N SER A 402 49.65 -22.56 -7.56
CA SER A 402 49.44 -21.16 -7.91
C SER A 402 48.92 -20.90 -9.31
N ALA A 403 49.37 -21.67 -10.29
CA ALA A 403 48.85 -21.58 -11.66
C ALA A 403 47.39 -21.98 -11.77
N ALA A 404 46.96 -23.03 -11.02
CA ALA A 404 45.60 -23.49 -10.98
C ALA A 404 44.71 -22.48 -10.21
N GLN A 405 45.19 -21.87 -9.11
CA GLN A 405 44.51 -20.80 -8.40
C GLN A 405 44.19 -19.62 -9.34
N THR A 406 45.17 -19.19 -10.11
CA THR A 406 45.02 -18.12 -11.11
C THR A 406 43.98 -18.51 -12.16
N ALA A 407 44.02 -19.74 -12.64
CA ALA A 407 43.09 -20.24 -13.66
C ALA A 407 41.65 -20.28 -13.15
N VAL A 408 41.42 -20.79 -11.94
CA VAL A 408 40.08 -20.87 -11.30
C VAL A 408 39.52 -19.50 -10.97
N ASN A 409 40.34 -18.55 -10.52
CA ASN A 409 39.94 -17.20 -10.17
C ASN A 409 39.75 -16.27 -11.39
N THR A 410 40.22 -16.67 -12.57
CA THR A 410 39.97 -15.92 -13.82
C THR A 410 38.58 -16.27 -14.33
N LYS A 411 37.79 -15.22 -14.68
CA LYS A 411 36.45 -15.42 -15.27
C LYS A 411 36.55 -16.30 -16.51
N GLU A 412 35.58 -17.19 -16.69
CA GLU A 412 35.61 -18.22 -17.72
C GLU A 412 35.82 -17.67 -19.14
N ASP A 413 35.14 -16.56 -19.45
CA ASP A 413 35.23 -15.80 -20.70
C ASP A 413 36.60 -15.15 -20.96
N LYS A 414 37.44 -15.06 -19.92
CA LYS A 414 38.77 -14.44 -19.97
C LYS A 414 39.92 -15.43 -19.81
N ARG A 415 39.64 -16.73 -19.71
CA ARG A 415 40.65 -17.77 -19.57
C ARG A 415 41.35 -18.04 -20.87
N THR A 416 42.67 -18.19 -20.82
CA THR A 416 43.43 -18.79 -21.91
C THR A 416 43.15 -20.30 -22.03
N ALA A 417 43.43 -20.93 -23.13
CA ALA A 417 43.26 -22.37 -23.31
C ALA A 417 43.99 -23.22 -22.24
N GLN A 418 45.17 -22.77 -21.82
CA GLN A 418 45.92 -23.40 -20.72
C GLN A 418 45.19 -23.22 -19.37
N GLN A 419 44.65 -22.07 -19.11
CA GLN A 419 43.85 -21.81 -17.89
C GLN A 419 42.53 -22.60 -17.89
N GLN A 420 41.89 -22.78 -19.03
CA GLN A 420 40.69 -23.62 -19.14
C GLN A 420 41.00 -25.07 -18.78
N ALA A 421 42.14 -25.62 -19.32
CA ALA A 421 42.56 -26.97 -18.99
C ALA A 421 42.88 -27.14 -17.49
N LEU A 422 43.62 -26.21 -16.88
CA LEU A 422 43.94 -26.24 -15.45
C LEU A 422 42.68 -26.11 -14.58
N ALA A 423 41.75 -25.25 -14.94
CA ALA A 423 40.50 -25.11 -14.21
C ALA A 423 39.65 -26.39 -14.30
N ALA A 424 39.58 -27.03 -15.46
CA ALA A 424 38.87 -28.29 -15.63
C ALA A 424 39.52 -29.44 -14.82
N GLN A 425 40.85 -29.56 -14.82
CA GLN A 425 41.57 -30.53 -13.99
C GLN A 425 41.39 -30.33 -12.50
N SER A 426 41.14 -29.10 -12.07
CA SER A 426 40.92 -28.76 -10.65
C SER A 426 39.48 -29.03 -10.18
N GLY A 427 38.56 -29.41 -11.08
CA GLY A 427 37.16 -29.57 -10.81
C GLY A 427 36.84 -30.50 -9.64
N ASP A 428 37.45 -31.69 -9.63
CA ASP A 428 37.23 -32.67 -8.55
C ASP A 428 37.83 -32.24 -7.22
N ALA A 429 38.98 -31.57 -7.24
CA ALA A 429 39.59 -31.02 -6.01
C ALA A 429 38.79 -29.89 -5.38
N LEU A 430 37.96 -29.21 -6.18
CA LEU A 430 37.09 -28.11 -5.73
C LEU A 430 35.66 -28.57 -5.35
N LYS A 431 35.35 -29.85 -5.49
CA LYS A 431 34.05 -30.43 -5.13
C LYS A 431 33.87 -30.40 -3.61
N ILE A 432 32.77 -29.81 -3.15
CA ILE A 432 32.44 -29.72 -1.75
C ILE A 432 31.34 -30.74 -1.48
N THR A 433 31.60 -31.67 -0.56
CA THR A 433 30.63 -32.70 -0.16
C THR A 433 29.72 -32.20 0.96
N GLU A 434 28.54 -32.80 1.14
CA GLU A 434 27.64 -32.51 2.23
C GLU A 434 28.30 -32.76 3.59
N ASP A 435 29.07 -33.85 3.72
CA ASP A 435 29.79 -34.17 4.97
C ASP A 435 30.80 -33.07 5.35
N GLU A 436 31.49 -32.47 4.39
CA GLU A 436 32.40 -31.37 4.63
C GLU A 436 31.65 -30.12 5.10
N VAL A 437 30.47 -29.85 4.53
CA VAL A 437 29.62 -28.75 4.93
C VAL A 437 29.12 -28.97 6.35
N LEU A 438 28.53 -30.13 6.64
CA LEU A 438 28.02 -30.51 7.96
C LEU A 438 29.11 -30.42 9.03
N ALA A 439 30.32 -30.93 8.72
CA ALA A 439 31.47 -30.87 9.62
C ALA A 439 31.97 -29.42 9.86
N SER A 440 31.70 -28.52 8.97
CA SER A 440 32.13 -27.11 9.07
C SER A 440 31.12 -26.20 9.77
N LEU A 441 29.88 -26.65 9.99
CA LEU A 441 28.82 -25.87 10.63
C LEU A 441 29.19 -25.49 12.08
N SER A 442 28.82 -24.31 12.50
CA SER A 442 28.87 -23.93 13.91
C SER A 442 27.91 -24.79 14.75
N ALA A 443 28.15 -24.90 16.06
CA ALA A 443 27.26 -25.64 16.96
C ALA A 443 25.81 -25.13 16.89
N ALA A 444 25.64 -23.84 16.76
CA ALA A 444 24.31 -23.22 16.60
C ALA A 444 23.64 -23.60 15.27
N ASP A 445 24.40 -23.72 14.20
CA ASP A 445 23.85 -24.11 12.89
C ASP A 445 23.63 -25.63 12.79
N GLN A 446 24.40 -26.42 13.52
CA GLN A 446 24.13 -27.86 13.69
C GLN A 446 22.79 -28.09 14.41
N GLU A 447 22.53 -27.36 15.48
CA GLU A 447 21.23 -27.41 16.18
C GLU A 447 20.08 -27.00 15.26
N ARG A 448 20.25 -25.93 14.49
CA ARG A 448 19.27 -25.49 13.47
C ARG A 448 19.02 -26.54 12.39
N MET A 449 20.10 -27.18 11.92
CA MET A 449 19.99 -28.27 10.95
C MET A 449 19.18 -29.42 11.51
N GLY A 450 19.41 -29.81 12.76
CA GLY A 450 18.62 -30.85 13.43
C GLY A 450 17.12 -30.50 13.52
N VAL A 451 16.77 -29.23 13.78
CA VAL A 451 15.35 -28.76 13.74
C VAL A 451 14.77 -28.85 12.32
N ILE A 452 15.55 -28.49 11.31
CA ILE A 452 15.12 -28.57 9.92
C ILE A 452 14.96 -30.03 9.48
N GLU A 453 15.89 -30.90 9.83
CA GLU A 453 15.81 -32.33 9.54
C GLU A 453 14.62 -32.99 10.22
N HIS A 454 14.32 -32.61 11.46
CA HIS A 454 13.11 -33.09 12.14
C HIS A 454 11.81 -32.70 11.40
N LYS A 455 11.75 -31.47 10.84
CA LYS A 455 10.65 -31.05 9.99
C LYS A 455 10.59 -31.86 8.68
N LEU A 456 11.75 -32.14 8.06
CA LEU A 456 11.84 -33.00 6.88
C LEU A 456 11.32 -34.42 7.17
N VAL A 457 11.76 -35.06 8.26
CA VAL A 457 11.27 -36.38 8.65
C VAL A 457 9.77 -36.41 8.82
N GLY A 458 9.17 -35.39 9.44
CA GLY A 458 7.71 -35.26 9.56
C GLY A 458 7.00 -35.20 8.20
N LEU A 459 7.62 -34.58 7.19
CA LEU A 459 7.08 -34.50 5.83
C LEU A 459 7.21 -35.81 5.05
N PHE A 460 8.22 -36.62 5.34
CA PHE A 460 8.46 -37.91 4.65
C PHE A 460 7.65 -39.07 5.23
N ASN A 461 7.18 -38.99 6.46
CA ASN A 461 6.46 -40.08 7.15
C ASN A 461 5.02 -40.34 6.70
N GLY A 462 4.65 -39.97 5.50
CA GLY A 462 3.45 -40.45 4.79
C GLY A 462 2.10 -39.89 5.26
N HIS A 463 2.07 -39.01 6.24
CA HIS A 463 0.86 -38.32 6.66
C HIS A 463 0.53 -37.21 5.65
N ALA A 464 -0.73 -37.09 5.23
CA ALA A 464 -1.18 -35.94 4.48
C ALA A 464 -0.75 -34.64 5.17
N ALA A 465 -0.01 -33.78 4.49
CA ALA A 465 0.40 -32.52 5.08
C ALA A 465 -0.84 -31.74 5.53
N PRO A 466 -0.88 -31.23 6.75
CA PRO A 466 -2.00 -30.42 7.20
C PRO A 466 -2.15 -29.18 6.28
N PRO A 467 -3.36 -28.65 6.15
CA PRO A 467 -3.58 -27.45 5.36
C PRO A 467 -2.66 -26.32 5.85
N MET A 468 -2.11 -25.57 4.90
CA MET A 468 -1.09 -24.55 5.18
C MET A 468 -1.51 -23.20 4.61
N ALA A 469 -1.18 -22.11 5.27
CA ALA A 469 -1.29 -20.75 4.74
C ALA A 469 0.08 -20.19 4.33
N PRO A 470 0.15 -19.30 3.32
CA PRO A 470 1.40 -18.60 3.02
C PRO A 470 1.80 -17.68 4.17
N GLY A 471 3.09 -17.61 4.49
CA GLY A 471 3.61 -16.75 5.52
C GLY A 471 5.10 -16.49 5.37
N ILE A 472 5.69 -15.77 6.31
CA ILE A 472 7.13 -15.60 6.45
C ILE A 472 7.57 -16.00 7.85
N ILE A 473 8.83 -16.37 8.01
CA ILE A 473 9.45 -16.75 9.28
C ILE A 473 10.93 -16.36 9.28
N ASP A 474 11.48 -16.02 10.43
CA ASP A 474 12.92 -15.90 10.59
C ASP A 474 13.54 -17.25 10.87
N ILE A 475 14.77 -17.45 10.38
CA ILE A 475 15.55 -18.66 10.63
C ILE A 475 16.64 -18.36 11.65
N GLY A 476 16.38 -18.69 12.89
CA GLY A 476 17.33 -18.57 13.96
C GLY A 476 17.69 -17.13 14.33
N ARG A 477 18.69 -17.01 15.20
CA ARG A 477 19.09 -15.77 15.84
C ARG A 477 19.93 -14.85 14.95
N GLU A 478 20.66 -15.41 14.01
CA GLU A 478 21.57 -14.66 13.15
C GLU A 478 20.88 -14.18 11.86
N ALA A 479 21.25 -13.00 11.42
CA ALA A 479 20.70 -12.41 10.20
C ALA A 479 21.82 -12.09 9.19
N PRO A 480 21.51 -12.09 7.89
CA PRO A 480 22.42 -11.56 6.89
C PRO A 480 22.78 -10.11 7.18
N ARG A 481 24.04 -9.74 6.90
CA ARG A 481 24.46 -8.35 6.97
C ARG A 481 23.75 -7.55 5.87
N THR A 482 23.39 -6.34 6.19
CA THR A 482 22.73 -5.41 5.24
C THR A 482 23.64 -4.22 4.99
N TYR A 483 23.73 -3.83 3.74
CA TYR A 483 24.56 -2.72 3.30
C TYR A 483 23.71 -1.70 2.54
N ILE A 484 24.10 -0.43 2.65
CA ILE A 484 23.54 0.60 1.77
C ILE A 484 23.98 0.26 0.35
N ALA A 485 23.01 0.07 -0.55
CA ALA A 485 23.33 -0.13 -1.96
C ALA A 485 23.60 1.23 -2.61
N GLU A 486 24.81 1.43 -3.15
CA GLU A 486 25.16 2.69 -3.82
C GLU A 486 24.19 2.95 -4.97
N ARG A 487 23.47 4.07 -4.92
CA ARG A 487 22.44 4.44 -5.90
C ARG A 487 21.36 3.38 -6.10
N GLY A 488 21.06 2.61 -5.07
CA GLY A 488 20.09 1.53 -5.13
C GLY A 488 20.55 0.27 -5.88
N ASN A 489 21.81 0.20 -6.31
CA ASN A 489 22.37 -0.97 -6.99
C ASN A 489 22.85 -2.01 -5.97
N TYR A 490 22.11 -3.11 -5.83
CA TYR A 490 22.45 -4.20 -4.90
C TYR A 490 23.80 -4.87 -5.14
N GLN A 491 24.37 -4.73 -6.34
CA GLN A 491 25.70 -5.25 -6.67
C GLN A 491 26.85 -4.34 -6.22
N SER A 492 26.51 -3.15 -5.71
CA SER A 492 27.48 -2.15 -5.23
C SER A 492 27.22 -1.86 -3.74
N PRO A 493 27.61 -2.77 -2.84
CA PRO A 493 27.43 -2.58 -1.40
C PRO A 493 28.37 -1.49 -0.89
N GLY A 494 27.80 -0.51 -0.15
CA GLY A 494 28.52 0.54 0.55
C GLY A 494 28.68 0.27 2.04
N GLU A 495 28.28 1.21 2.90
CA GLU A 495 28.34 1.10 4.36
C GLU A 495 27.41 -0.01 4.90
N GLU A 496 27.91 -0.81 5.84
CA GLU A 496 27.09 -1.77 6.59
C GLU A 496 26.13 -1.05 7.54
N VAL A 497 24.89 -1.48 7.62
CA VAL A 497 23.88 -0.91 8.51
C VAL A 497 23.29 -1.95 9.44
N HIS A 498 22.99 -1.52 10.67
CA HIS A 498 22.26 -2.31 11.65
C HIS A 498 20.75 -2.06 11.55
N PRO A 499 19.89 -3.04 11.90
CA PRO A 499 18.44 -2.87 11.84
C PRO A 499 17.99 -1.73 12.75
N GLY A 500 17.01 -0.97 12.26
CA GLY A 500 16.47 0.17 13.00
C GLY A 500 15.27 0.80 12.27
N PHE A 501 14.74 1.85 12.85
CA PHE A 501 13.50 2.50 12.43
C PHE A 501 13.75 3.91 11.89
N LEU A 502 12.71 4.52 11.30
CA LEU A 502 12.79 5.84 10.68
C LEU A 502 13.09 6.93 11.72
N THR A 503 14.20 7.62 11.55
CA THR A 503 14.64 8.70 12.46
C THR A 503 13.67 9.86 12.49
N ALA A 504 12.98 10.14 11.39
CA ALA A 504 11.92 11.14 11.28
C ALA A 504 10.74 10.92 12.25
N LEU A 505 10.53 9.68 12.69
CA LEU A 505 9.48 9.28 13.63
C LEU A 505 10.03 8.88 15.00
N GLY A 506 11.19 9.39 15.37
CA GLY A 506 11.85 9.10 16.66
C GLY A 506 12.92 8.01 16.58
N GLY A 507 13.04 7.33 15.44
CA GLY A 507 14.11 6.35 15.22
C GLY A 507 14.11 5.18 16.19
N GLY A 508 15.31 4.68 16.44
CA GLY A 508 15.59 3.58 17.35
C GLY A 508 16.41 2.49 16.66
N GLU A 509 17.10 1.70 17.50
CA GLU A 509 17.79 0.50 17.05
C GLU A 509 17.00 -0.73 17.50
N VAL A 510 17.10 -1.80 16.73
CA VAL A 510 16.52 -3.06 17.13
C VAL A 510 17.44 -3.70 18.16
N PRO A 511 16.95 -4.08 19.35
CA PRO A 511 17.75 -4.75 20.36
C PRO A 511 18.28 -6.08 19.84
N ASP A 512 19.47 -6.47 20.31
CA ASP A 512 19.99 -7.81 20.06
C ASP A 512 19.05 -8.88 20.63
N PRO A 513 18.84 -9.99 19.92
CA PRO A 513 18.01 -11.07 20.40
C PRO A 513 18.64 -11.75 21.62
N PRO A 514 17.84 -12.30 22.57
CA PRO A 514 18.33 -13.09 23.66
C PRO A 514 19.21 -14.26 23.20
N LEU A 515 20.09 -14.74 24.08
CA LEU A 515 21.06 -15.81 23.75
C LEU A 515 20.44 -17.10 23.18
N HIS A 516 19.25 -17.46 23.68
CA HIS A 516 18.52 -18.66 23.26
C HIS A 516 17.34 -18.36 22.32
N ALA A 517 17.36 -17.19 21.63
CA ALA A 517 16.30 -16.81 20.73
C ALA A 517 16.25 -17.74 19.50
N THR A 518 15.07 -18.15 19.12
CA THR A 518 14.80 -18.95 17.91
C THR A 518 14.59 -18.11 16.68
N THR A 519 14.45 -16.79 16.85
CA THR A 519 14.30 -15.78 15.78
C THR A 519 15.18 -14.59 16.09
N THR A 520 15.29 -13.65 15.17
CA THR A 520 15.99 -12.37 15.39
C THR A 520 15.21 -11.37 16.22
N TYR A 521 13.90 -11.55 16.39
CA TYR A 521 12.94 -10.59 16.98
C TYR A 521 12.95 -9.19 16.34
N ARG A 522 13.53 -9.05 15.14
CA ARG A 522 13.62 -7.75 14.44
C ARG A 522 12.26 -7.26 13.99
N ARG A 523 11.44 -8.14 13.40
CA ARG A 523 10.09 -7.78 12.95
C ARG A 523 9.15 -7.56 14.14
N LYS A 524 9.31 -8.28 15.23
CA LYS A 524 8.61 -8.01 16.50
C LYS A 524 8.89 -6.57 16.97
N ALA A 525 10.15 -6.16 17.03
CA ALA A 525 10.52 -4.82 17.45
C ALA A 525 9.91 -3.74 16.52
N LEU A 526 9.93 -3.99 15.20
CA LEU A 526 9.28 -3.12 14.22
C LEU A 526 7.76 -3.05 14.43
N ALA A 527 7.10 -4.19 14.64
CA ALA A 527 5.67 -4.27 14.86
C ALA A 527 5.25 -3.51 16.14
N GLU A 528 6.01 -3.66 17.21
CA GLU A 528 5.78 -2.93 18.47
C GLU A 528 6.04 -1.43 18.32
N TRP A 529 7.05 -1.02 17.54
CA TRP A 529 7.34 0.38 17.25
C TRP A 529 6.24 1.01 16.38
N ILE A 530 5.79 0.35 15.31
CA ILE A 530 4.70 0.83 14.44
C ILE A 530 3.39 0.95 15.21
N ALA A 531 2.98 -0.12 15.89
CA ALA A 531 1.69 -0.19 16.59
C ALA A 531 1.73 0.42 17.99
N ASN A 532 2.75 1.24 18.29
CA ASN A 532 2.82 1.98 19.53
C ASN A 532 1.76 3.09 19.53
N ARG A 533 1.04 3.24 20.66
CA ARG A 533 0.04 4.31 20.83
C ARG A 533 0.61 5.72 20.68
N ASP A 534 1.91 5.88 20.88
CA ASP A 534 2.65 7.13 20.72
C ASP A 534 3.16 7.38 19.30
N ASN A 535 2.98 6.42 18.37
CA ASN A 535 3.34 6.60 16.98
C ASN A 535 2.45 7.67 16.35
N PRO A 536 3.01 8.73 15.76
CA PRO A 536 2.23 9.87 15.27
C PRO A 536 1.33 9.54 14.08
N LEU A 537 1.65 8.48 13.33
CA LEU A 537 0.99 8.14 12.07
C LEU A 537 0.01 6.97 12.18
N PHE A 538 0.35 5.94 12.95
CA PHE A 538 -0.35 4.66 12.95
C PHE A 538 -1.88 4.78 13.12
N ALA A 539 -2.33 5.45 14.17
CA ALA A 539 -3.76 5.67 14.42
C ALA A 539 -4.37 6.63 13.40
N ARG A 540 -3.69 7.76 13.10
CA ARG A 540 -4.16 8.76 12.14
C ARG A 540 -4.38 8.18 10.74
N VAL A 541 -3.46 7.36 10.25
CA VAL A 541 -3.55 6.74 8.93
C VAL A 541 -4.78 5.85 8.84
N MET A 542 -5.04 5.02 9.86
CA MET A 542 -6.19 4.12 9.84
C MET A 542 -7.52 4.87 9.97
N VAL A 543 -7.63 5.84 10.88
CA VAL A 543 -8.89 6.61 11.01
C VAL A 543 -9.18 7.45 9.78
N ASN A 544 -8.14 7.98 9.12
CA ASN A 544 -8.30 8.67 7.84
C ASN A 544 -8.84 7.76 6.73
N ARG A 545 -8.42 6.50 6.71
CA ARG A 545 -8.95 5.51 5.76
C ARG A 545 -10.38 5.08 6.09
N ILE A 546 -10.71 4.93 7.38
CA ILE A 546 -12.10 4.68 7.80
C ILE A 546 -12.98 5.84 7.36
N TRP A 547 -12.53 7.07 7.60
CA TRP A 547 -13.21 8.28 7.15
C TRP A 547 -13.40 8.30 5.63
N GLN A 548 -12.34 8.00 4.88
CA GLN A 548 -12.39 7.90 3.41
C GLN A 548 -13.43 6.89 2.92
N GLY A 549 -13.57 5.76 3.63
CA GLY A 549 -14.56 4.73 3.30
C GLY A 549 -16.00 5.23 3.35
N HIS A 550 -16.29 6.22 4.21
CA HIS A 550 -17.62 6.81 4.38
C HIS A 550 -17.86 8.08 3.57
N PHE A 551 -16.84 8.94 3.45
CA PHE A 551 -16.97 10.24 2.79
C PHE A 551 -16.34 10.29 1.38
N GLY A 552 -15.78 9.17 0.90
CA GLY A 552 -15.13 9.07 -0.42
C GLY A 552 -13.72 9.70 -0.46
N THR A 553 -13.43 10.63 0.44
CA THR A 553 -12.13 11.29 0.56
C THR A 553 -11.74 11.38 2.03
N GLY A 554 -10.46 11.11 2.34
CA GLY A 554 -9.93 11.25 3.69
C GLY A 554 -9.85 12.71 4.14
N LEU A 555 -9.80 12.93 5.45
CA LEU A 555 -9.48 14.25 6.03
C LEU A 555 -8.13 14.74 5.51
N LEU A 556 -7.15 13.84 5.38
CA LEU A 556 -5.99 14.02 4.53
C LEU A 556 -6.23 13.27 3.21
N ARG A 557 -6.17 13.99 2.09
CA ARG A 557 -6.54 13.46 0.76
C ARG A 557 -5.58 12.39 0.24
N THR A 558 -4.31 12.44 0.65
CA THR A 558 -3.25 11.49 0.28
C THR A 558 -3.18 10.35 1.30
N SER A 559 -3.99 9.31 1.12
CA SER A 559 -4.20 8.24 2.13
C SER A 559 -2.95 7.41 2.47
N SER A 560 -1.93 7.38 1.61
CA SER A 560 -0.65 6.67 1.82
C SER A 560 0.59 7.51 1.53
N ASP A 561 0.43 8.85 1.51
CA ASP A 561 1.53 9.80 1.47
C ASP A 561 1.27 10.92 2.47
N TRP A 562 1.87 10.81 3.66
CA TRP A 562 1.77 11.73 4.80
C TRP A 562 3.04 12.57 4.96
N GLY A 563 3.95 12.45 4.01
CA GLY A 563 5.15 13.23 3.92
C GLY A 563 4.90 14.72 3.73
N THR A 564 5.98 15.48 3.65
CA THR A 564 5.95 16.96 3.58
C THR A 564 5.19 17.52 2.38
N ARG A 565 4.88 16.67 1.38
CA ARG A 565 4.08 17.02 0.19
C ARG A 565 2.58 16.77 0.36
N ALA A 566 2.16 16.11 1.42
CA ALA A 566 0.74 15.76 1.64
C ALA A 566 -0.18 16.96 1.86
N GLY A 567 0.35 18.09 2.28
CA GLY A 567 -0.44 19.25 2.69
C GLY A 567 -0.99 19.13 4.10
N GLN A 568 -2.04 19.88 4.38
CA GLN A 568 -2.74 19.86 5.68
C GLN A 568 -4.04 19.08 5.56
N PRO A 569 -4.49 18.40 6.61
CA PRO A 569 -5.83 17.85 6.67
C PRO A 569 -6.87 18.96 6.57
N SER A 570 -8.05 18.65 6.00
CA SER A 570 -9.18 19.60 5.97
C SER A 570 -9.63 20.02 7.37
N HIS A 571 -9.60 19.08 8.32
CA HIS A 571 -9.97 19.27 9.72
C HIS A 571 -8.89 18.65 10.63
N PRO A 572 -7.78 19.36 10.90
CA PRO A 572 -6.64 18.81 11.65
C PRO A 572 -7.00 18.34 13.05
N GLU A 573 -7.79 19.14 13.78
CA GLU A 573 -8.23 18.80 15.14
C GLU A 573 -9.15 17.58 15.16
N LEU A 574 -10.05 17.45 14.20
CA LEU A 574 -10.91 16.27 14.06
C LEU A 574 -10.09 15.02 13.82
N LEU A 575 -9.07 15.10 12.95
CA LEU A 575 -8.19 13.97 12.66
C LEU A 575 -7.42 13.51 13.92
N ASP A 576 -6.89 14.47 14.70
CA ASP A 576 -6.18 14.17 15.94
C ASP A 576 -7.13 13.59 17.00
N TRP A 577 -8.33 14.14 17.13
CA TRP A 577 -9.34 13.63 18.05
C TRP A 577 -9.79 12.20 17.67
N LEU A 578 -10.09 11.95 16.39
CA LEU A 578 -10.45 10.61 15.93
C LEU A 578 -9.33 9.60 16.18
N ALA A 579 -8.07 10.00 16.00
CA ALA A 579 -6.93 9.14 16.30
C ALA A 579 -6.85 8.79 17.79
N GLN A 580 -7.17 9.74 18.71
CA GLN A 580 -7.24 9.49 20.14
C GLN A 580 -8.43 8.60 20.49
N GLU A 581 -9.62 8.88 19.96
CA GLU A 581 -10.81 8.03 20.15
C GLU A 581 -10.54 6.59 19.71
N PHE A 582 -9.80 6.41 18.63
CA PHE A 582 -9.44 5.07 18.16
C PHE A 582 -8.54 4.33 19.16
N VAL A 583 -7.54 5.01 19.70
CA VAL A 583 -6.66 4.44 20.75
C VAL A 583 -7.46 4.14 22.02
N ASP A 584 -8.30 5.08 22.47
CA ASP A 584 -9.08 4.96 23.71
C ASP A 584 -10.16 3.88 23.61
N ARG A 585 -10.70 3.64 22.41
CA ARG A 585 -11.59 2.51 22.06
C ARG A 585 -10.82 1.23 21.75
N LYS A 586 -9.57 1.11 22.19
CA LYS A 586 -8.73 -0.09 22.04
C LYS A 586 -8.57 -0.54 20.58
N PHE A 587 -8.44 0.42 19.70
CA PHE A 587 -8.28 0.20 18.25
C PHE A 587 -9.43 -0.60 17.60
N SER A 588 -10.66 -0.50 18.13
CA SER A 588 -11.86 -1.10 17.54
C SER A 588 -12.28 -0.33 16.27
N VAL A 589 -12.22 -1.01 15.13
CA VAL A 589 -12.64 -0.43 13.84
C VAL A 589 -14.16 -0.26 13.80
N LYS A 590 -14.92 -1.21 14.33
CA LYS A 590 -16.39 -1.12 14.40
C LYS A 590 -16.86 0.05 15.27
N ALA A 591 -16.17 0.32 16.38
CA ALA A 591 -16.50 1.46 17.22
C ALA A 591 -16.27 2.80 16.50
N MET A 592 -15.24 2.89 15.65
CA MET A 592 -14.99 4.09 14.83
C MET A 592 -16.05 4.26 13.75
N HIS A 593 -16.46 3.18 13.08
CA HIS A 593 -17.60 3.26 12.15
C HIS A 593 -18.83 3.82 12.83
N LYS A 594 -19.20 3.25 13.96
CA LYS A 594 -20.39 3.71 14.72
C LYS A 594 -20.27 5.18 15.12
N LEU A 595 -19.08 5.60 15.61
CA LEU A 595 -18.84 7.00 16.01
C LEU A 595 -19.04 7.95 14.83
N ILE A 596 -18.47 7.65 13.67
CA ILE A 596 -18.55 8.48 12.47
C ILE A 596 -19.99 8.47 11.90
N MET A 597 -20.59 7.30 11.76
CA MET A 597 -21.89 7.14 11.11
C MET A 597 -23.08 7.62 11.95
N THR A 598 -22.89 7.81 13.27
CA THR A 598 -23.92 8.45 14.12
C THR A 598 -23.86 9.97 14.09
N SER A 599 -22.85 10.59 13.48
CA SER A 599 -22.76 12.03 13.32
C SER A 599 -23.82 12.58 12.36
N ASP A 600 -24.22 13.83 12.58
CA ASP A 600 -25.11 14.56 11.65
C ASP A 600 -24.44 14.72 10.28
N ALA A 601 -23.12 14.93 10.25
CA ALA A 601 -22.34 15.04 9.01
C ALA A 601 -22.51 13.83 8.09
N TYR A 602 -22.51 12.61 8.65
CA TYR A 602 -22.76 11.39 7.85
C TYR A 602 -24.23 11.26 7.44
N GLN A 603 -25.15 11.74 8.25
CA GLN A 603 -26.59 11.62 8.02
C GLN A 603 -27.16 12.67 7.06
N ARG A 604 -26.37 13.68 6.64
CA ARG A 604 -26.81 14.70 5.68
C ARG A 604 -27.22 14.12 4.33
N SER A 605 -28.11 14.83 3.61
CA SER A 605 -28.40 14.58 2.21
C SER A 605 -27.16 14.82 1.33
N ALA A 606 -27.12 14.18 0.15
CA ALA A 606 -26.10 14.39 -0.87
C ALA A 606 -26.38 15.65 -1.74
N ASP A 607 -27.53 16.27 -1.60
CA ASP A 607 -27.88 17.47 -2.35
C ASP A 607 -27.25 18.70 -1.68
N ALA A 608 -26.30 19.33 -2.37
CA ALA A 608 -25.64 20.53 -1.89
C ALA A 608 -26.61 21.72 -1.82
N THR A 609 -26.49 22.53 -0.77
CA THR A 609 -27.18 23.84 -0.69
C THR A 609 -26.58 24.78 -1.74
N GLN A 610 -27.30 25.88 -2.04
CA GLN A 610 -26.83 26.86 -3.02
C GLN A 610 -25.50 27.50 -2.59
N SER A 611 -25.35 27.83 -1.30
CA SER A 611 -24.10 28.36 -0.74
C SER A 611 -22.97 27.37 -0.85
N ALA A 612 -23.18 26.12 -0.47
CA ALA A 612 -22.18 25.08 -0.55
C ALA A 612 -21.72 24.77 -2.00
N ALA A 613 -22.67 24.67 -2.91
CA ALA A 613 -22.35 24.42 -4.34
C ALA A 613 -21.52 25.55 -4.96
N LYS A 614 -21.67 26.79 -4.47
CA LYS A 614 -20.94 27.94 -4.97
C LYS A 614 -19.57 28.09 -4.30
N ASP A 615 -19.54 28.04 -2.97
CA ASP A 615 -18.38 28.48 -2.18
C ASP A 615 -17.48 27.32 -1.70
N ASP A 616 -18.00 26.07 -1.67
CA ASP A 616 -17.23 24.84 -1.41
C ASP A 616 -17.61 23.69 -2.38
N PRO A 617 -17.43 23.86 -3.69
CA PRO A 617 -17.85 22.87 -4.71
C PRO A 617 -17.16 21.51 -4.57
N ALA A 618 -16.02 21.46 -3.87
CA ALA A 618 -15.28 20.22 -3.59
C ALA A 618 -15.72 19.56 -2.27
N ASN A 619 -16.70 20.15 -1.58
CA ASN A 619 -17.23 19.74 -0.29
C ASN A 619 -16.13 19.41 0.74
N ILE A 620 -15.11 20.26 0.81
CA ILE A 620 -13.99 20.10 1.75
C ILE A 620 -14.48 20.27 3.18
N LEU A 621 -15.46 21.15 3.40
CA LEU A 621 -16.03 21.46 4.71
C LEU A 621 -17.17 20.52 5.12
N LEU A 622 -17.55 19.58 4.27
CA LEU A 622 -18.50 18.51 4.56
C LEU A 622 -19.91 19.04 4.90
N SER A 623 -20.36 20.08 4.22
CA SER A 623 -21.71 20.66 4.37
C SER A 623 -22.84 19.70 3.93
N HIS A 624 -22.50 18.71 3.10
CA HIS A 624 -23.34 17.62 2.63
C HIS A 624 -22.52 16.33 2.53
N ILE A 625 -23.15 15.17 2.26
CA ILE A 625 -22.42 13.93 1.99
C ILE A 625 -22.05 13.88 0.50
N ASN A 626 -20.90 13.29 0.16
CA ASN A 626 -20.54 13.06 -1.22
C ASN A 626 -21.28 11.85 -1.79
N ARG A 627 -21.88 12.01 -2.98
CA ARG A 627 -22.40 10.88 -3.75
C ARG A 627 -21.25 10.00 -4.22
N ARG A 628 -21.40 8.66 -4.06
CA ARG A 628 -20.38 7.69 -4.37
C ARG A 628 -20.88 6.68 -5.40
N ARG A 629 -20.10 6.39 -6.43
CA ARG A 629 -20.37 5.25 -7.33
C ARG A 629 -20.07 3.94 -6.61
N LEU A 630 -20.86 2.90 -6.85
CA LEU A 630 -20.57 1.54 -6.41
C LEU A 630 -19.26 1.03 -7.03
N GLN A 631 -18.50 0.27 -6.27
CA GLN A 631 -17.31 -0.42 -6.76
C GLN A 631 -17.71 -1.63 -7.61
N SER A 632 -16.82 -2.11 -8.45
CA SER A 632 -17.07 -3.22 -9.37
C SER A 632 -17.64 -4.47 -8.68
N GLU A 633 -17.11 -4.82 -7.50
CA GLU A 633 -17.62 -5.93 -6.70
C GLU A 633 -19.03 -5.66 -6.16
N GLU A 634 -19.29 -4.43 -5.71
CA GLU A 634 -20.60 -4.00 -5.23
C GLU A 634 -21.66 -4.07 -6.35
N ILE A 635 -21.27 -3.67 -7.57
CA ILE A 635 -22.15 -3.74 -8.75
C ILE A 635 -22.51 -5.18 -9.05
N ARG A 636 -21.52 -6.07 -9.21
CA ARG A 636 -21.79 -7.48 -9.52
C ARG A 636 -22.61 -8.14 -8.41
N ASP A 637 -22.23 -7.96 -7.16
CA ASP A 637 -22.91 -8.56 -6.03
C ASP A 637 -24.35 -8.03 -5.90
N SER A 638 -24.60 -6.73 -6.20
CA SER A 638 -25.95 -6.15 -6.22
C SER A 638 -26.81 -6.69 -7.34
N VAL A 639 -26.25 -6.89 -8.54
CA VAL A 639 -26.97 -7.52 -9.66
C VAL A 639 -27.42 -8.94 -9.28
N LEU A 640 -26.52 -9.74 -8.72
CA LEU A 640 -26.88 -11.09 -8.23
C LEU A 640 -27.89 -11.05 -7.09
N GLN A 641 -27.77 -10.07 -6.18
CA GLN A 641 -28.69 -9.92 -5.04
C GLN A 641 -30.10 -9.62 -5.53
N VAL A 642 -30.28 -8.64 -6.41
CA VAL A 642 -31.62 -8.26 -6.90
C VAL A 642 -32.23 -9.34 -7.79
N ALA A 643 -31.40 -10.09 -8.52
CA ALA A 643 -31.82 -11.27 -9.27
C ALA A 643 -32.21 -12.45 -8.36
N GLY A 644 -31.84 -12.43 -7.07
CA GLY A 644 -32.05 -13.49 -6.11
C GLY A 644 -31.20 -14.73 -6.36
N GLU A 645 -29.98 -14.49 -6.90
CA GLU A 645 -29.01 -15.53 -7.26
C GLU A 645 -27.75 -15.47 -6.38
N LEU A 646 -27.58 -14.43 -5.56
CA LEU A 646 -26.39 -14.23 -4.75
C LEU A 646 -26.18 -15.34 -3.73
N ASN A 647 -25.06 -16.04 -3.82
CA ASN A 647 -24.65 -17.06 -2.87
C ASN A 647 -23.78 -16.43 -1.76
N LEU A 648 -24.27 -16.45 -0.52
CA LEU A 648 -23.61 -15.86 0.65
C LEU A 648 -22.67 -16.83 1.39
N LYS A 649 -22.30 -17.96 0.78
CA LYS A 649 -21.29 -18.87 1.35
C LYS A 649 -19.96 -18.16 1.53
N GLN A 650 -19.38 -18.24 2.73
CA GLN A 650 -18.13 -17.60 3.08
C GLN A 650 -16.92 -18.53 3.03
N GLY A 651 -15.75 -17.93 2.80
CA GLY A 651 -14.45 -18.60 2.91
C GLY A 651 -14.18 -19.67 1.84
N GLY A 652 -12.99 -20.24 1.89
CA GLY A 652 -12.57 -21.32 1.01
C GLY A 652 -11.85 -20.88 -0.26
N ALA A 653 -11.47 -21.86 -1.08
CA ALA A 653 -10.72 -21.64 -2.30
C ALA A 653 -11.39 -20.63 -3.24
N PRO A 654 -10.61 -19.88 -4.05
CA PRO A 654 -11.18 -18.94 -5.01
C PRO A 654 -12.01 -19.65 -6.06
N VAL A 655 -13.09 -19.01 -6.46
CA VAL A 655 -14.00 -19.51 -7.49
C VAL A 655 -13.61 -18.91 -8.83
N VAL A 656 -13.52 -19.74 -9.85
CA VAL A 656 -13.29 -19.33 -11.23
C VAL A 656 -14.61 -19.44 -11.99
N PRO A 657 -15.31 -18.31 -12.25
CA PRO A 657 -16.55 -18.33 -12.98
C PRO A 657 -16.30 -18.56 -14.48
N PRO A 658 -17.29 -19.02 -15.25
CA PRO A 658 -17.18 -19.08 -16.71
C PRO A 658 -17.06 -17.68 -17.31
N LEU A 659 -16.28 -17.55 -18.36
CA LEU A 659 -16.15 -16.35 -19.19
C LEU A 659 -16.42 -16.74 -20.66
N ASP A 660 -16.96 -15.81 -21.41
CA ASP A 660 -17.08 -16.00 -22.86
C ASP A 660 -15.70 -15.95 -23.54
N PRO A 661 -15.52 -16.63 -24.69
CA PRO A 661 -14.22 -16.61 -25.39
C PRO A 661 -13.70 -15.20 -25.72
N GLU A 662 -14.62 -14.28 -26.03
CA GLU A 662 -14.27 -12.88 -26.30
C GLU A 662 -13.77 -12.15 -25.06
N GLU A 663 -14.29 -12.51 -23.88
CA GLU A 663 -13.87 -11.93 -22.59
C GLU A 663 -12.47 -12.43 -22.16
N MET A 664 -12.04 -13.59 -22.68
CA MET A 664 -10.70 -14.15 -22.42
C MET A 664 -9.63 -13.60 -23.37
N PHE A 665 -9.97 -12.67 -24.25
CA PHE A 665 -9.01 -12.06 -25.13
C PHE A 665 -7.90 -11.31 -24.34
N GLY A 666 -6.64 -11.58 -24.69
CA GLY A 666 -5.49 -11.02 -23.99
C GLY A 666 -4.98 -11.85 -22.80
N MET A 667 -5.68 -12.95 -22.45
CA MET A 667 -5.18 -13.87 -21.42
C MET A 667 -3.92 -14.58 -21.88
N ILE A 668 -2.90 -14.57 -21.03
CA ILE A 668 -1.63 -15.25 -21.32
C ILE A 668 -1.77 -16.75 -21.09
N GLY A 669 -1.34 -17.56 -22.05
CA GLY A 669 -1.34 -19.02 -21.98
C GLY A 669 -2.58 -19.68 -22.59
N ASN A 670 -2.70 -21.01 -22.42
CA ASN A 670 -3.89 -21.74 -22.87
C ASN A 670 -5.07 -21.44 -21.92
N PRO A 671 -6.21 -20.91 -22.43
CA PRO A 671 -7.36 -20.57 -21.60
C PRO A 671 -7.84 -21.71 -20.70
N ALA A 672 -7.85 -22.94 -21.18
CA ALA A 672 -8.26 -24.11 -20.41
C ALA A 672 -7.41 -24.35 -19.16
N ASN A 673 -6.12 -24.04 -19.22
CA ASN A 673 -5.19 -24.18 -18.10
C ASN A 673 -5.09 -22.88 -17.27
N SER A 674 -5.23 -21.74 -17.94
CA SER A 674 -5.11 -20.43 -17.31
C SER A 674 -6.38 -19.99 -16.59
N TRP A 675 -7.55 -20.50 -17.01
CA TRP A 675 -8.86 -20.20 -16.41
C TRP A 675 -9.66 -21.48 -16.16
N PRO A 676 -9.23 -22.33 -15.22
CA PRO A 676 -9.89 -23.60 -14.91
C PRO A 676 -11.21 -23.34 -14.18
N VAL A 677 -12.30 -23.27 -14.92
CA VAL A 677 -13.65 -22.99 -14.39
C VAL A 677 -13.99 -23.96 -13.25
N THR A 678 -14.49 -23.40 -12.15
CA THR A 678 -14.95 -24.18 -10.99
C THR A 678 -16.09 -25.12 -11.41
N PRO A 679 -15.98 -26.46 -11.20
CA PRO A 679 -17.00 -27.40 -11.69
C PRO A 679 -18.37 -27.24 -11.05
N ASP A 680 -18.42 -26.84 -9.77
CA ASP A 680 -19.66 -26.57 -9.07
C ASP A 680 -20.24 -25.21 -9.47
N THR A 681 -21.24 -25.22 -10.32
CA THR A 681 -21.90 -24.03 -10.84
C THR A 681 -22.61 -23.21 -9.76
N THR A 682 -22.98 -23.82 -8.64
CA THR A 682 -23.62 -23.10 -7.51
C THR A 682 -22.65 -22.12 -6.82
N GLU A 683 -21.33 -22.33 -6.97
CA GLU A 683 -20.29 -21.48 -6.44
C GLU A 683 -20.07 -20.21 -7.31
N HIS A 684 -20.46 -20.21 -8.60
CA HIS A 684 -20.18 -19.11 -9.51
C HIS A 684 -20.84 -17.79 -9.08
N ASN A 685 -21.94 -17.88 -8.37
CA ASN A 685 -22.71 -16.73 -7.88
C ASN A 685 -22.32 -16.29 -6.45
N ARG A 686 -21.17 -16.74 -5.94
CA ARG A 686 -20.64 -16.25 -4.67
C ARG A 686 -20.27 -14.77 -4.78
N ARG A 687 -20.15 -14.12 -3.62
CA ARG A 687 -19.68 -12.75 -3.55
C ARG A 687 -18.34 -12.60 -4.26
N THR A 688 -18.16 -11.48 -4.91
CA THR A 688 -16.98 -11.19 -5.76
C THR A 688 -15.66 -11.32 -5.03
N ILE A 689 -15.59 -11.06 -3.72
CA ILE A 689 -14.39 -11.24 -2.91
C ILE A 689 -13.88 -12.70 -2.90
N TYR A 690 -14.73 -13.66 -3.23
CA TYR A 690 -14.37 -15.09 -3.33
C TYR A 690 -14.07 -15.54 -4.74
N LEU A 691 -14.23 -14.68 -5.74
CA LEU A 691 -13.77 -14.97 -7.10
C LEU A 691 -12.26 -14.85 -7.18
N ILE A 692 -11.68 -15.54 -8.14
CA ILE A 692 -10.26 -15.51 -8.39
C ILE A 692 -9.79 -14.08 -8.71
N SER A 693 -8.76 -13.63 -8.00
CA SER A 693 -8.05 -12.38 -8.26
C SER A 693 -6.75 -12.69 -9.00
N ARG A 694 -6.74 -12.55 -10.32
CA ARG A 694 -5.59 -12.80 -11.17
C ARG A 694 -4.92 -11.51 -11.58
N ARG A 695 -3.58 -11.39 -11.47
CA ARG A 695 -2.86 -10.13 -11.72
C ARG A 695 -2.65 -9.82 -13.19
N THR A 696 -2.44 -10.85 -14.00
CA THR A 696 -2.21 -10.68 -15.44
C THR A 696 -3.50 -10.63 -16.25
N PHE A 697 -4.64 -10.85 -15.60
CA PHE A 697 -5.93 -10.84 -16.28
C PHE A 697 -7.05 -10.44 -15.30
N GLN A 698 -7.70 -9.33 -15.56
CA GLN A 698 -8.91 -8.91 -14.85
C GLN A 698 -10.15 -9.22 -15.70
N GLN A 699 -11.23 -9.63 -15.05
CA GLN A 699 -12.51 -9.79 -15.74
C GLN A 699 -12.97 -8.43 -16.28
N PRO A 700 -13.50 -8.34 -17.50
CA PRO A 700 -13.82 -7.07 -18.17
C PRO A 700 -14.73 -6.12 -17.36
N LEU A 701 -15.70 -6.67 -16.62
CA LEU A 701 -16.54 -5.88 -15.73
C LEU A 701 -15.74 -5.17 -14.63
N PHE A 702 -14.76 -5.86 -14.05
CA PHE A 702 -13.95 -5.30 -12.96
C PHE A 702 -12.96 -4.26 -13.49
N GLU A 703 -12.33 -4.54 -14.62
CA GLU A 703 -11.46 -3.60 -15.31
C GLU A 703 -12.22 -2.32 -15.69
N ALA A 704 -13.41 -2.45 -16.28
CA ALA A 704 -14.23 -1.31 -16.68
C ALA A 704 -14.62 -0.41 -15.50
N PHE A 705 -14.75 -0.97 -14.29
CA PHE A 705 -15.12 -0.25 -13.07
C PHE A 705 -13.95 -0.02 -12.10
N ASP A 706 -12.75 0.17 -12.65
CA ASP A 706 -11.55 0.64 -11.93
C ASP A 706 -11.09 -0.26 -10.77
N SER A 707 -11.27 -1.58 -10.87
CA SER A 707 -10.65 -2.51 -9.90
C SER A 707 -9.13 -2.40 -9.94
N PRO A 708 -8.44 -2.43 -8.78
CA PRO A 708 -6.98 -2.42 -8.76
C PRO A 708 -6.42 -3.75 -9.29
N ASP A 709 -5.25 -3.69 -9.91
CA ASP A 709 -4.53 -4.84 -10.48
C ASP A 709 -3.85 -5.74 -9.44
N GLY A 710 -3.81 -5.34 -8.18
CA GLY A 710 -3.13 -6.06 -7.11
C GLY A 710 -1.59 -6.05 -7.20
N ILE A 711 -1.01 -5.23 -8.08
CA ILE A 711 0.46 -5.11 -8.22
C ILE A 711 1.04 -4.21 -7.14
N GLN A 712 0.39 -3.08 -6.89
CA GLN A 712 0.78 -2.11 -5.88
C GLN A 712 -0.31 -1.94 -4.82
N SER A 713 0.09 -1.47 -3.64
CA SER A 713 -0.86 -1.10 -2.58
C SER A 713 -1.79 0.00 -3.08
N CYS A 714 -3.11 -0.25 -3.01
CA CYS A 714 -4.13 0.68 -3.47
C CYS A 714 -4.93 1.24 -2.29
N PRO A 715 -4.54 2.40 -1.74
CA PRO A 715 -5.23 3.01 -0.61
C PRO A 715 -6.52 3.73 -0.99
N ARG A 716 -6.67 4.05 -2.26
CA ARG A 716 -7.85 4.66 -2.86
C ARG A 716 -7.96 4.25 -4.33
N ARG A 717 -9.10 3.69 -4.70
CA ARG A 717 -9.40 3.36 -6.09
C ARG A 717 -9.71 4.60 -6.89
N ASN A 718 -9.42 4.56 -8.18
CA ASN A 718 -9.90 5.57 -9.12
C ASN A 718 -11.43 5.42 -9.31
N GLU A 719 -12.06 6.50 -9.69
CA GLU A 719 -13.47 6.53 -10.11
C GLU A 719 -13.55 7.24 -11.45
N SER A 720 -13.48 6.48 -12.53
CA SER A 720 -13.64 7.01 -13.89
C SER A 720 -15.12 6.95 -14.31
N THR A 721 -15.48 7.75 -15.30
CA THR A 721 -16.77 7.65 -16.00
C THR A 721 -16.47 7.49 -17.49
N THR A 722 -16.68 6.29 -18.00
CA THR A 722 -16.28 5.92 -19.36
C THR A 722 -17.41 5.20 -20.10
N ALA A 723 -17.43 5.31 -21.43
CA ALA A 723 -18.40 4.58 -22.25
C ALA A 723 -18.37 3.05 -22.09
N PRO A 724 -17.20 2.39 -21.93
CA PRO A 724 -17.14 0.96 -21.66
C PRO A 724 -17.97 0.49 -20.45
N GLN A 725 -18.11 1.32 -19.40
CA GLN A 725 -18.93 1.00 -18.23
C GLN A 725 -20.41 0.79 -18.60
N SER A 726 -21.00 1.76 -19.31
CA SER A 726 -22.38 1.64 -19.76
C SER A 726 -22.56 0.48 -20.75
N LEU A 727 -21.58 0.25 -21.63
CA LEU A 727 -21.62 -0.88 -22.57
C LEU A 727 -21.52 -2.23 -21.83
N ALA A 728 -20.69 -2.36 -20.81
CA ALA A 728 -20.59 -3.56 -19.99
C ALA A 728 -21.93 -3.87 -19.29
N LEU A 729 -22.56 -2.85 -18.69
CA LEU A 729 -23.84 -3.00 -18.01
C LEU A 729 -25.02 -3.28 -18.96
N LEU A 730 -24.95 -2.79 -20.21
CA LEU A 730 -26.02 -3.01 -21.18
C LEU A 730 -25.85 -4.32 -21.96
N ASN A 731 -24.63 -4.74 -22.27
CA ASN A 731 -24.38 -5.76 -23.29
C ASN A 731 -23.70 -7.03 -22.78
N SER A 732 -23.08 -7.01 -21.56
CA SER A 732 -22.46 -8.24 -21.10
C SER A 732 -23.50 -9.35 -20.90
N ARG A 733 -23.10 -10.56 -21.22
CA ARG A 733 -23.94 -11.77 -21.04
C ARG A 733 -24.42 -11.89 -19.60
N PHE A 734 -23.54 -11.63 -18.64
CA PHE A 734 -23.88 -11.62 -17.22
C PHE A 734 -25.10 -10.73 -16.92
N MET A 735 -25.07 -9.48 -17.39
CA MET A 735 -26.17 -8.52 -17.16
C MET A 735 -27.47 -8.94 -17.84
N VAL A 736 -27.40 -9.47 -19.05
CA VAL A 736 -28.58 -9.94 -19.78
C VAL A 736 -29.22 -11.16 -19.12
N GLU A 737 -28.42 -12.14 -18.69
CA GLU A 737 -28.88 -13.33 -18.01
C GLU A 737 -29.51 -12.99 -16.65
N GLU A 738 -28.86 -12.16 -15.83
CA GLU A 738 -29.40 -11.79 -14.52
C GLU A 738 -30.66 -10.92 -14.61
N ALA A 739 -30.72 -10.00 -15.60
CA ALA A 739 -31.95 -9.28 -15.88
C ALA A 739 -33.10 -10.22 -16.31
N GLY A 740 -32.79 -11.25 -17.09
CA GLY A 740 -33.78 -12.30 -17.48
C GLY A 740 -34.25 -13.11 -16.28
N ARG A 741 -33.36 -13.47 -15.34
CA ARG A 741 -33.72 -14.18 -14.09
C ARG A 741 -34.59 -13.32 -13.20
N LEU A 742 -34.28 -12.03 -13.05
CA LEU A 742 -35.14 -11.14 -12.28
C LEU A 742 -36.48 -10.90 -12.97
N ALA A 743 -36.51 -10.66 -14.28
CA ALA A 743 -37.74 -10.49 -15.04
C ALA A 743 -38.70 -11.70 -14.93
N ALA A 744 -38.13 -12.92 -14.80
CA ALA A 744 -38.94 -14.14 -14.58
C ALA A 744 -39.58 -14.17 -13.17
N LYS A 745 -39.05 -13.47 -12.20
CA LYS A 745 -39.51 -13.37 -10.80
C LYS A 745 -40.38 -12.12 -10.58
N ALA A 746 -40.28 -11.11 -11.41
CA ALA A 746 -41.02 -9.84 -11.26
C ALA A 746 -42.48 -9.98 -11.72
N ALA A 747 -43.40 -9.78 -10.79
CA ALA A 747 -44.82 -9.91 -11.04
C ALA A 747 -45.43 -8.67 -11.74
N SER A 748 -44.78 -7.52 -11.61
CA SER A 748 -45.24 -6.22 -12.13
C SER A 748 -44.12 -5.22 -12.25
N VAL A 749 -44.41 -4.05 -12.84
CA VAL A 749 -43.49 -2.89 -12.86
C VAL A 749 -43.12 -2.47 -11.43
N ASP A 750 -44.10 -2.39 -10.53
CA ASP A 750 -43.86 -2.02 -9.12
C ASP A 750 -42.95 -3.04 -8.42
N ASP A 751 -43.13 -4.32 -8.66
CA ASP A 751 -42.29 -5.38 -8.09
C ASP A 751 -40.86 -5.31 -8.65
N ALA A 752 -40.70 -5.02 -9.95
CA ALA A 752 -39.36 -4.80 -10.55
C ALA A 752 -38.62 -3.62 -9.92
N TRP A 753 -39.30 -2.48 -9.73
CA TRP A 753 -38.77 -1.31 -9.05
C TRP A 753 -38.37 -1.61 -7.61
N GLN A 754 -39.29 -2.27 -6.87
CA GLN A 754 -39.02 -2.62 -5.46
C GLN A 754 -37.81 -3.53 -5.31
N ARG A 755 -37.63 -4.49 -6.23
CA ARG A 755 -36.45 -5.39 -6.21
C ARG A 755 -35.16 -4.68 -6.57
N VAL A 756 -35.15 -3.84 -7.62
CA VAL A 756 -33.93 -3.20 -8.12
C VAL A 756 -33.53 -1.99 -7.29
N LEU A 757 -34.49 -1.12 -6.96
CA LEU A 757 -34.23 0.18 -6.34
C LEU A 757 -34.67 0.28 -4.88
N GLY A 758 -35.38 -0.74 -4.35
CA GLY A 758 -35.88 -0.77 -2.97
C GLY A 758 -37.07 0.14 -2.70
N ARG A 759 -37.67 0.73 -3.72
CA ARG A 759 -38.83 1.65 -3.62
C ARG A 759 -39.85 1.38 -4.72
N SER A 760 -41.04 1.91 -4.56
CA SER A 760 -42.03 1.95 -5.64
C SER A 760 -41.72 3.05 -6.68
N PRO A 761 -42.09 2.85 -7.96
CA PRO A 761 -42.00 3.89 -8.98
C PRO A 761 -42.96 5.03 -8.67
N ASP A 762 -42.61 6.26 -9.01
CA ASP A 762 -43.60 7.35 -9.02
C ASP A 762 -44.57 7.23 -10.23
N ALA A 763 -45.55 8.13 -10.30
CA ALA A 763 -46.56 8.08 -11.36
C ALA A 763 -45.95 8.29 -12.77
N LYS A 764 -44.91 9.10 -12.90
CA LYS A 764 -44.23 9.37 -14.19
C LYS A 764 -43.37 8.16 -14.58
N GLU A 765 -42.60 7.64 -13.63
CA GLU A 765 -41.78 6.43 -13.83
C GLU A 765 -42.65 5.25 -14.25
N LYS A 766 -43.76 5.00 -13.53
CA LYS A 766 -44.68 3.91 -13.83
C LYS A 766 -45.33 4.04 -15.22
N ASN A 767 -45.72 5.26 -15.60
CA ASN A 767 -46.27 5.50 -16.94
C ASN A 767 -45.20 5.27 -18.02
N ALA A 768 -43.99 5.79 -17.84
CA ALA A 768 -42.89 5.59 -18.76
C ALA A 768 -42.54 4.08 -18.91
N ALA A 769 -42.48 3.33 -17.81
CA ALA A 769 -42.22 1.90 -17.83
C ALA A 769 -43.31 1.12 -18.57
N ASN A 770 -44.62 1.44 -18.35
CA ASN A 770 -45.72 0.77 -19.02
C ASN A 770 -45.70 1.06 -20.55
N GLN A 771 -45.39 2.31 -20.97
CA GLN A 771 -45.21 2.63 -22.36
C GLN A 771 -44.02 1.92 -23.01
N PHE A 772 -42.90 1.82 -22.26
CA PHE A 772 -41.72 1.08 -22.68
C PHE A 772 -42.05 -0.40 -22.88
N LEU A 773 -42.71 -1.03 -21.92
CA LEU A 773 -43.13 -2.46 -22.00
C LEU A 773 -44.04 -2.69 -23.20
N ALA A 774 -45.05 -1.83 -23.44
CA ALA A 774 -45.93 -1.97 -24.58
C ALA A 774 -45.16 -1.93 -25.93
N LYS A 775 -44.22 -0.97 -26.08
CA LYS A 775 -43.38 -0.88 -27.25
C LYS A 775 -42.44 -2.07 -27.43
N GLN A 776 -41.81 -2.53 -26.33
CA GLN A 776 -40.88 -3.67 -26.40
C GLN A 776 -41.63 -4.99 -26.63
N THR A 777 -42.81 -5.19 -26.05
CA THR A 777 -43.63 -6.35 -26.32
C THR A 777 -44.02 -6.44 -27.78
N ALA A 778 -44.41 -5.31 -28.37
CA ALA A 778 -44.73 -5.25 -29.83
C ALA A 778 -43.48 -5.56 -30.69
N ARG A 779 -42.27 -5.13 -30.24
CA ARG A 779 -41.02 -5.36 -30.98
C ARG A 779 -40.48 -6.77 -30.86
N LEU A 780 -40.54 -7.34 -29.65
CA LEU A 780 -39.88 -8.62 -29.28
C LEU A 780 -40.85 -9.82 -29.37
N GLY A 781 -42.15 -9.57 -29.47
CA GLY A 781 -43.17 -10.58 -29.58
C GLY A 781 -43.66 -11.21 -28.28
N ASP A 782 -43.04 -10.86 -27.16
CA ASP A 782 -43.44 -11.40 -25.85
C ASP A 782 -43.13 -10.42 -24.68
N GLY A 783 -44.00 -10.49 -23.64
CA GLY A 783 -43.94 -9.59 -22.51
C GLY A 783 -42.77 -9.91 -21.54
N ARG A 784 -42.23 -11.11 -21.51
CA ARG A 784 -41.12 -11.51 -20.65
C ARG A 784 -39.82 -10.91 -21.14
N SER A 785 -39.60 -11.00 -22.47
CA SER A 785 -38.43 -10.33 -23.06
C SER A 785 -38.51 -8.81 -22.89
N ALA A 786 -39.70 -8.20 -23.01
CA ALA A 786 -39.92 -6.78 -22.74
C ALA A 786 -39.58 -6.42 -21.26
N MET A 787 -40.00 -7.25 -20.30
CA MET A 787 -39.70 -7.08 -18.89
C MET A 787 -38.18 -7.23 -18.64
N THR A 788 -37.48 -8.13 -19.32
CA THR A 788 -36.01 -8.27 -19.24
C THR A 788 -35.31 -6.96 -19.65
N GLU A 789 -35.78 -6.34 -20.74
CA GLU A 789 -35.23 -5.06 -21.21
C GLU A 789 -35.50 -3.93 -20.20
N LEU A 790 -36.71 -3.90 -19.59
CA LEU A 790 -37.01 -2.94 -18.54
C LEU A 790 -36.09 -3.09 -17.33
N VAL A 791 -35.93 -4.29 -16.81
CA VAL A 791 -35.07 -4.62 -15.67
C VAL A 791 -33.61 -4.26 -15.97
N ARG A 792 -33.12 -4.59 -17.16
CA ARG A 792 -31.79 -4.21 -17.62
C ARG A 792 -31.59 -2.69 -17.62
N GLY A 793 -32.61 -1.94 -18.05
CA GLY A 793 -32.64 -0.48 -17.99
C GLY A 793 -32.58 0.04 -16.55
N LEU A 794 -33.34 -0.56 -15.62
CA LEU A 794 -33.33 -0.20 -14.20
C LEU A 794 -31.97 -0.41 -13.55
N MET A 795 -31.28 -1.53 -13.85
CA MET A 795 -29.93 -1.82 -13.34
C MET A 795 -28.85 -0.86 -13.90
N ASN A 796 -29.18 -0.08 -14.94
CA ASN A 796 -28.30 0.96 -15.52
C ASN A 796 -28.59 2.38 -15.02
N LEU A 797 -29.60 2.56 -14.19
CA LEU A 797 -29.90 3.88 -13.61
C LEU A 797 -28.81 4.31 -12.62
N ASN A 798 -28.53 5.60 -12.58
CA ASN A 798 -27.63 6.18 -11.57
C ASN A 798 -28.09 5.82 -10.14
N GLU A 799 -29.40 5.76 -9.87
CA GLU A 799 -29.95 5.35 -8.59
C GLU A 799 -29.53 3.92 -8.17
N PHE A 800 -29.30 3.02 -9.15
CA PHE A 800 -28.77 1.67 -8.87
C PHE A 800 -27.25 1.72 -8.63
N LEU A 801 -26.53 2.51 -9.42
CA LEU A 801 -25.07 2.51 -9.48
C LEU A 801 -24.41 3.46 -8.47
N TYR A 802 -25.14 4.38 -7.89
CA TYR A 802 -24.64 5.37 -6.95
C TYR A 802 -25.34 5.26 -5.59
N VAL A 803 -24.63 5.69 -4.60
CA VAL A 803 -25.10 5.84 -3.22
C VAL A 803 -25.08 7.31 -2.88
N ASP A 804 -26.25 7.82 -2.47
CA ASP A 804 -26.47 9.20 -2.04
C ASP A 804 -26.10 9.39 -0.57
#